data_eb2a004c892bda3ef0cfb36af93ee5e7
#
_entry.id   eb2a004c892bda3ef0cfb36af93ee5e7
#
_cell.length_a   1.000
_cell.length_b   1.000
_cell.length_c   1.000
_cell.angle_alpha   90.00
_cell.angle_beta   90.00
_cell.angle_gamma   90.00
#
_symmetry.space_group_name_H-M   'P 1'
#
loop_
_entity.id
_entity.type
_entity.pdbx_description
1 polymer ?
#
loop_
_entity_poly.entity_id
_entity_poly.type
_entity_poly.pdbx_seq_one_letter_code
_entity_poly.pdbx_strand_id
1 'polypeptide(L)'
;MTTKLTDKGAAKTARRVSYLAEAESQLDSCLDAQTITDFRSSYVQLSSILNAAKLTSIISVDLNGIITVFNSGAERMLGYRAEEMIGKQTPAIFHLPSEVEARARGLSEHFGRRIEGVDVFVGFARENAYEEREWTYVRKDGGRLTVSIVVTTVQDPNGKITGYLGVAQDITLRKQAESKLRLLTERLSLATEVAGFGVWEWDVANSGMTWDATMAKIYGFALNANEPPYEQWSRRVVPEDLPAAEGALAKVMETKGRASVEFRIIRLDGAIRHLAAAEGVVLDEEGNVSRIIGVNIDITERKEAEANLKRAKDEAEAANHAKSEFLANMSHEIRTPMNGIIGMTDLVLDSELNEEQREYLNTVKTSADSLLTVINDILDFSKIEANKIEIDAADFNLHDTLELALKTLALRAHEKNLELTCEIANDVPEAVRGDSSRLRQVALNLLGNAIKFTNEGEVSMTVSAESKGGAQCVLHFVIADTGIGISPEKQKIIFDPFTQADSSTTRTFGGTGLGLTISSRLVEKMGGRIWVESEVGRGTRFHFTVRLGTADKNAIKLGALVPAEFLRHVKVLVVDDNRTNRRILEATLKRWQMKAVAVEGGREALAQLSAQWEAKEPFGLILMDMQMPEMDGFGLVERIRERPELSTATIMMLTSAGNRGDAARCRELGVAAYLLKPIRQSELREAIARVLGAQAQTGATPFVTRQSLADTREGAESLDILVAEDNAVNRLLITRMLEKKGHRVVVTTNGRETLAALEKENYDLVLMDVQMPEMDGIEAVVAIRQGEKAKGDGSHQPVVALTAHAMSRDRNRCTQAGMDGYLTKPIRPQELAKVLDTYIAKRGQKNRLA
;
A
#
# COMPACT_ATOMS: atom_id res chain seq x y z
N MET A 1 62.76 -24.56 -43.90
CA MET A 1 62.35 -26.02 -44.01
C MET A 1 61.58 -26.24 -45.31
N THR A 2 62.06 -25.71 -46.41
CA THR A 2 61.35 -25.66 -47.72
C THR A 2 62.29 -26.20 -48.84
N THR A 3 62.86 -27.40 -48.71
CA THR A 3 63.73 -27.98 -49.81
C THR A 3 63.82 -29.51 -49.73
N LYS A 4 62.84 -30.23 -49.12
CA LYS A 4 62.85 -31.68 -49.09
C LYS A 4 61.55 -32.40 -49.58
N LEU A 5 60.62 -31.67 -50.16
CA LEU A 5 59.34 -32.21 -50.66
C LEU A 5 59.26 -32.36 -52.20
N THR A 6 60.19 -31.80 -52.94
CA THR A 6 60.20 -31.83 -54.40
C THR A 6 60.91 -33.12 -55.01
N ASP A 7 61.74 -33.80 -54.23
CA ASP A 7 62.52 -34.96 -54.75
C ASP A 7 61.76 -36.33 -54.68
N LYS A 8 60.75 -36.46 -53.78
CA LYS A 8 59.98 -37.73 -53.73
C LYS A 8 58.85 -37.83 -54.80
N GLY A 9 58.37 -36.66 -55.26
CA GLY A 9 57.37 -36.60 -56.37
C GLY A 9 57.93 -37.00 -57.70
N ALA A 10 59.18 -36.55 -57.99
CA ALA A 10 59.83 -36.88 -59.27
C ALA A 10 60.21 -38.32 -59.42
N ALA A 11 60.64 -39.02 -58.34
CA ALA A 11 60.99 -40.46 -58.38
C ALA A 11 59.78 -41.38 -58.50
N LYS A 12 58.58 -40.96 -58.03
CA LYS A 12 57.34 -41.75 -58.22
C LYS A 12 56.76 -41.64 -59.65
N THR A 13 56.85 -40.38 -60.20
CA THR A 13 56.43 -40.18 -61.60
C THR A 13 57.33 -40.95 -62.55
N ALA A 14 58.63 -41.05 -62.28
CA ALA A 14 59.56 -41.85 -63.09
C ALA A 14 59.22 -43.33 -63.04
N ARG A 15 58.81 -43.96 -61.94
CA ARG A 15 58.38 -45.36 -61.83
C ARG A 15 57.06 -45.63 -62.55
N ARG A 16 56.13 -44.69 -62.60
CA ARG A 16 54.85 -44.81 -63.28
C ARG A 16 55.08 -44.80 -64.81
N VAL A 17 56.02 -43.99 -65.26
CA VAL A 17 56.47 -43.92 -66.68
C VAL A 17 57.21 -45.22 -67.06
N SER A 18 57.99 -45.86 -66.14
CA SER A 18 58.65 -47.10 -66.41
C SER A 18 57.68 -48.30 -66.62
N TYR A 19 56.55 -48.34 -65.78
CA TYR A 19 55.57 -49.41 -65.94
C TYR A 19 54.73 -49.27 -67.19
N LEU A 20 54.43 -48.01 -67.59
CA LEU A 20 53.75 -47.67 -68.82
C LEU A 20 54.65 -47.98 -70.04
N ALA A 21 55.98 -47.77 -69.93
CA ALA A 21 56.95 -48.01 -71.00
C ALA A 21 57.17 -49.53 -71.19
N GLU A 22 57.10 -50.32 -70.09
CA GLU A 22 57.17 -51.78 -70.23
C GLU A 22 55.87 -52.40 -70.83
N ALA A 23 54.77 -51.91 -70.50
CA ALA A 23 53.48 -52.21 -71.08
C ALA A 23 53.36 -51.76 -72.55
N GLU A 24 53.88 -50.54 -72.83
CA GLU A 24 54.01 -50.05 -74.17
C GLU A 24 54.93 -50.87 -75.05
N SER A 25 56.06 -51.35 -74.50
CA SER A 25 56.98 -52.29 -75.25
C SER A 25 56.43 -53.65 -75.61
N GLN A 26 55.45 -54.14 -74.77
CA GLN A 26 54.75 -55.36 -75.07
C GLN A 26 53.55 -55.20 -76.05
N LEU A 27 52.93 -53.98 -76.03
CA LEU A 27 51.82 -53.67 -76.98
C LEU A 27 52.27 -53.24 -78.32
N ASP A 28 53.49 -52.62 -78.45
CA ASP A 28 54.10 -52.20 -79.73
C ASP A 28 54.54 -53.42 -80.63
N SER A 29 54.57 -54.63 -80.06
CA SER A 29 54.85 -55.83 -80.83
C SER A 29 53.68 -56.53 -81.49
N CYS A 30 52.39 -56.08 -81.18
CA CYS A 30 51.18 -56.77 -81.57
C CYS A 30 50.09 -55.92 -82.26
N LEU A 31 50.19 -54.58 -82.23
CA LEU A 31 49.20 -53.66 -82.77
C LEU A 31 49.84 -52.50 -83.62
N ASP A 32 49.13 -52.07 -84.68
CA ASP A 32 49.60 -50.99 -85.50
C ASP A 32 49.59 -49.65 -84.81
N ALA A 33 50.44 -48.67 -85.18
CA ALA A 33 50.61 -47.39 -84.57
C ALA A 33 49.31 -46.53 -84.54
N GLN A 34 48.40 -46.77 -85.46
CA GLN A 34 47.09 -46.10 -85.53
C GLN A 34 46.16 -46.64 -84.42
N THR A 35 46.08 -47.92 -84.21
CA THR A 35 45.26 -48.54 -83.15
C THR A 35 45.71 -48.10 -81.73
N ILE A 36 47.07 -48.03 -81.54
CA ILE A 36 47.59 -47.54 -80.26
C ILE A 36 47.25 -46.05 -80.06
N THR A 37 47.33 -45.16 -81.09
CA THR A 37 46.99 -43.81 -81.02
C THR A 37 45.47 -43.56 -80.74
N ASP A 38 44.60 -44.31 -81.36
CA ASP A 38 43.16 -44.32 -81.15
C ASP A 38 42.80 -44.78 -79.72
N PHE A 39 43.46 -45.82 -79.26
CA PHE A 39 43.27 -46.29 -77.87
C PHE A 39 43.72 -45.26 -76.84
N ARG A 40 44.87 -44.59 -77.04
CA ARG A 40 45.37 -43.52 -76.16
C ARG A 40 44.43 -42.32 -76.20
N SER A 41 43.98 -41.91 -77.36
CA SER A 41 43.00 -40.82 -77.50
C SER A 41 41.73 -41.14 -76.77
N SER A 42 41.18 -42.31 -76.96
CA SER A 42 39.95 -42.72 -76.29
C SER A 42 40.10 -42.85 -74.79
N TYR A 43 41.24 -43.35 -74.30
CA TYR A 43 41.57 -43.45 -72.88
C TYR A 43 41.69 -42.03 -72.23
N VAL A 44 42.37 -41.11 -72.90
CA VAL A 44 42.54 -39.72 -72.41
C VAL A 44 41.17 -39.03 -72.40
N GLN A 45 40.36 -39.22 -73.45
CA GLN A 45 39.04 -38.64 -73.50
C GLN A 45 38.13 -39.23 -72.41
N LEU A 46 38.11 -40.52 -72.18
CA LEU A 46 37.31 -41.14 -71.12
C LEU A 46 37.79 -40.67 -69.73
N SER A 47 39.07 -40.63 -69.53
CA SER A 47 39.67 -40.18 -68.27
C SER A 47 39.33 -38.74 -68.01
N SER A 48 39.30 -37.88 -69.04
CA SER A 48 38.96 -36.46 -68.96
C SER A 48 37.48 -36.26 -68.60
N ILE A 49 36.59 -37.09 -69.22
CA ILE A 49 35.15 -37.09 -68.92
C ILE A 49 34.91 -37.49 -67.44
N LEU A 50 35.52 -38.59 -67.00
CA LEU A 50 35.36 -39.05 -65.63
C LEU A 50 35.86 -38.01 -64.60
N ASN A 51 36.96 -37.34 -64.93
CA ASN A 51 37.53 -36.31 -64.05
C ASN A 51 36.84 -34.94 -64.14
N ALA A 52 36.09 -34.66 -65.23
CA ALA A 52 35.21 -33.49 -65.33
C ALA A 52 34.01 -33.56 -64.37
N ALA A 53 33.57 -34.74 -64.01
CA ALA A 53 32.46 -34.96 -63.04
C ALA A 53 32.92 -34.69 -61.60
N LYS A 54 33.19 -33.39 -61.26
CA LYS A 54 33.78 -32.96 -59.97
C LYS A 54 32.85 -33.07 -58.78
N LEU A 55 31.54 -33.11 -58.98
CA LEU A 55 30.51 -33.18 -57.96
C LEU A 55 29.94 -34.56 -57.71
N THR A 56 30.32 -35.50 -58.56
CA THR A 56 29.83 -36.88 -58.57
C THR A 56 30.99 -37.84 -58.31
N SER A 57 30.84 -38.65 -57.31
CA SER A 57 31.80 -39.76 -57.06
C SER A 57 31.50 -40.86 -58.04
N ILE A 58 32.50 -41.22 -58.86
CA ILE A 58 32.43 -42.37 -59.80
C ILE A 58 33.51 -43.31 -59.41
N ILE A 59 33.13 -44.53 -58.98
CA ILE A 59 34.00 -45.54 -58.47
C ILE A 59 33.65 -46.87 -59.21
N SER A 60 34.63 -47.49 -59.91
CA SER A 60 34.45 -48.84 -60.47
C SER A 60 35.24 -49.79 -59.65
N VAL A 61 34.75 -51.07 -59.60
CA VAL A 61 35.41 -52.18 -58.95
C VAL A 61 35.47 -53.39 -59.88
N ASP A 62 36.48 -54.25 -59.70
CA ASP A 62 36.51 -55.55 -60.32
C ASP A 62 35.50 -56.54 -59.71
N LEU A 63 35.51 -57.81 -60.18
CA LEU A 63 34.64 -58.85 -59.64
C LEU A 63 34.91 -59.24 -58.19
N ASN A 64 36.10 -58.90 -57.68
CA ASN A 64 36.50 -59.12 -56.29
C ASN A 64 36.25 -57.93 -55.41
N GLY A 65 35.70 -56.85 -55.99
CA GLY A 65 35.40 -55.61 -55.28
C GLY A 65 36.60 -54.67 -55.09
N ILE A 66 37.71 -54.93 -55.78
CA ILE A 66 38.86 -54.04 -55.74
C ILE A 66 38.61 -52.84 -56.66
N ILE A 67 38.85 -51.63 -56.13
CA ILE A 67 38.65 -50.39 -56.87
C ILE A 67 39.57 -50.28 -58.07
N THR A 68 39.01 -50.12 -59.25
CA THR A 68 39.70 -49.96 -60.51
C THR A 68 39.66 -48.57 -61.08
N VAL A 69 38.60 -47.80 -60.77
CA VAL A 69 38.43 -46.39 -61.12
C VAL A 69 38.03 -45.61 -59.89
N PHE A 70 38.64 -44.48 -59.72
CA PHE A 70 38.37 -43.55 -58.65
C PHE A 70 38.53 -42.11 -59.20
N ASN A 71 37.41 -41.41 -59.53
CA ASN A 71 37.52 -40.13 -60.22
C ASN A 71 37.82 -38.98 -59.29
N SER A 72 38.09 -37.77 -59.84
CA SER A 72 38.35 -36.58 -59.07
C SER A 72 37.20 -36.15 -58.18
N GLY A 73 35.96 -36.56 -58.54
CA GLY A 73 34.78 -36.35 -57.71
C GLY A 73 34.79 -37.17 -56.42
N ALA A 74 35.20 -38.46 -56.55
CA ALA A 74 35.39 -39.36 -55.41
C ALA A 74 36.54 -38.88 -54.48
N GLU A 75 37.67 -38.46 -55.09
CA GLU A 75 38.76 -37.85 -54.24
C GLU A 75 38.30 -36.68 -53.41
N ARG A 76 37.54 -35.75 -53.97
CA ARG A 76 37.03 -34.61 -53.22
C ARG A 76 35.99 -35.01 -52.21
N MET A 77 35.05 -35.84 -52.55
CA MET A 77 33.97 -36.28 -51.69
C MET A 77 34.49 -37.05 -50.50
N LEU A 78 35.43 -37.96 -50.69
CA LEU A 78 35.90 -38.92 -49.68
C LEU A 78 37.22 -38.51 -49.00
N GLY A 79 37.99 -37.59 -49.65
CA GLY A 79 39.27 -37.11 -49.07
C GLY A 79 40.45 -38.10 -49.29
N TYR A 80 40.23 -39.22 -50.02
CA TYR A 80 41.26 -40.16 -50.43
C TYR A 80 41.80 -39.83 -51.84
N ARG A 81 43.07 -40.07 -52.10
CA ARG A 81 43.63 -39.95 -53.46
C ARG A 81 43.39 -41.26 -54.26
N ALA A 82 43.19 -41.15 -55.55
CA ALA A 82 43.00 -42.31 -56.43
C ALA A 82 44.15 -43.34 -56.29
N GLU A 83 45.37 -42.87 -56.13
CA GLU A 83 46.55 -43.70 -55.94
C GLU A 83 46.54 -44.55 -54.64
N GLU A 84 45.80 -44.08 -53.65
CA GLU A 84 45.64 -44.80 -52.36
C GLU A 84 44.57 -45.92 -52.49
N MET A 85 43.64 -45.76 -53.40
CA MET A 85 42.43 -46.58 -53.53
C MET A 85 42.49 -47.58 -54.61
N ILE A 86 42.97 -47.24 -55.85
CA ILE A 86 42.98 -48.10 -57.01
C ILE A 86 43.96 -49.29 -56.85
N GLY A 87 43.44 -50.46 -57.04
CA GLY A 87 44.18 -51.75 -56.93
C GLY A 87 44.50 -52.14 -55.47
N LYS A 88 44.05 -51.43 -54.48
CA LYS A 88 44.44 -51.59 -53.06
C LYS A 88 43.30 -51.73 -52.08
N GLN A 89 42.18 -51.09 -52.35
CA GLN A 89 41.08 -50.95 -51.39
C GLN A 89 39.75 -51.38 -52.04
N THR A 90 38.78 -51.68 -51.12
CA THR A 90 37.39 -51.97 -51.55
C THR A 90 36.50 -50.81 -51.05
N PRO A 91 35.31 -50.62 -51.60
CA PRO A 91 34.37 -49.54 -51.10
C PRO A 91 34.02 -49.71 -49.64
N ALA A 92 34.18 -50.79 -48.98
CA ALA A 92 33.89 -50.99 -47.56
C ALA A 92 34.62 -49.96 -46.64
N ILE A 93 35.82 -49.47 -47.10
CA ILE A 93 36.65 -48.57 -46.30
C ILE A 93 35.95 -47.20 -45.99
N PHE A 94 35.03 -46.73 -46.87
CA PHE A 94 34.33 -45.43 -46.66
C PHE A 94 32.81 -45.58 -46.40
N HIS A 95 32.38 -46.88 -46.10
CA HIS A 95 31.02 -47.09 -45.62
C HIS A 95 31.01 -47.34 -44.13
N LEU A 96 29.88 -46.98 -43.47
CA LEU A 96 29.67 -47.31 -42.06
C LEU A 96 29.54 -48.84 -41.87
N PRO A 97 30.33 -49.48 -41.02
CA PRO A 97 30.23 -50.91 -40.76
C PRO A 97 28.82 -51.38 -40.38
N SER A 98 28.14 -50.62 -39.54
CA SER A 98 26.76 -50.90 -39.09
C SER A 98 25.74 -50.95 -40.28
N GLU A 99 25.87 -50.02 -41.25
CA GLU A 99 25.01 -49.96 -42.40
C GLU A 99 25.33 -51.15 -43.36
N VAL A 100 26.60 -51.49 -43.50
CA VAL A 100 27.05 -52.64 -44.28
C VAL A 100 26.51 -53.95 -43.70
N GLU A 101 26.63 -54.18 -42.40
CA GLU A 101 26.07 -55.34 -41.71
C GLU A 101 24.53 -55.38 -41.78
N ALA A 102 23.84 -54.25 -41.57
CA ALA A 102 22.37 -54.21 -41.73
C ALA A 102 21.96 -54.62 -43.19
N ARG A 103 22.69 -54.07 -44.18
CA ARG A 103 22.45 -54.37 -45.59
C ARG A 103 22.72 -55.85 -45.93
N ALA A 104 23.82 -56.39 -45.40
CA ALA A 104 24.16 -57.80 -45.60
C ALA A 104 23.05 -58.73 -45.08
N ARG A 105 22.46 -58.39 -43.89
CA ARG A 105 21.34 -59.17 -43.35
C ARG A 105 20.09 -59.05 -44.22
N GLY A 106 19.70 -57.89 -44.64
CA GLY A 106 18.52 -57.69 -45.49
C GLY A 106 18.65 -58.34 -46.86
N LEU A 107 19.84 -58.29 -47.51
CA LEU A 107 20.09 -58.94 -48.73
C LEU A 107 20.13 -60.49 -48.56
N SER A 108 20.68 -61.03 -47.45
CA SER A 108 20.67 -62.43 -47.17
C SER A 108 19.25 -62.98 -47.00
N GLU A 109 18.37 -62.25 -46.38
CA GLU A 109 16.93 -62.53 -46.25
C GLU A 109 16.25 -62.50 -47.60
N HIS A 110 16.54 -61.49 -48.42
CA HIS A 110 15.93 -61.32 -49.73
C HIS A 110 16.31 -62.39 -50.71
N PHE A 111 17.62 -62.71 -50.77
CA PHE A 111 18.15 -63.71 -51.69
C PHE A 111 18.17 -65.14 -51.18
N GLY A 112 17.78 -65.39 -49.91
CA GLY A 112 17.76 -66.74 -49.32
C GLY A 112 19.14 -67.38 -49.18
N ARG A 113 20.24 -66.65 -49.25
CA ARG A 113 21.62 -67.05 -49.10
C ARG A 113 22.44 -65.97 -48.31
N ARG A 114 23.51 -66.44 -47.69
CA ARG A 114 24.42 -65.52 -46.97
C ARG A 114 25.14 -64.63 -47.99
N ILE A 115 24.97 -63.30 -47.73
CA ILE A 115 25.59 -62.22 -48.50
C ILE A 115 26.68 -61.60 -47.68
N GLU A 116 27.90 -61.57 -48.18
CA GLU A 116 29.07 -61.04 -47.52
C GLU A 116 29.99 -60.33 -48.53
N GLY A 117 30.97 -59.56 -48.03
CA GLY A 117 31.99 -58.95 -48.89
C GLY A 117 31.45 -57.99 -49.92
N VAL A 118 31.91 -58.07 -51.17
CA VAL A 118 31.49 -57.18 -52.27
C VAL A 118 30.00 -57.26 -52.58
N ASP A 119 29.44 -58.49 -52.41
CA ASP A 119 28.05 -58.77 -52.75
C ASP A 119 27.08 -57.93 -52.00
N VAL A 120 27.47 -57.31 -50.82
CA VAL A 120 26.65 -56.34 -50.06
C VAL A 120 26.39 -55.08 -50.85
N PHE A 121 27.32 -54.63 -51.67
CA PHE A 121 27.24 -53.40 -52.46
C PHE A 121 26.68 -53.63 -53.87
N VAL A 122 26.84 -54.86 -54.44
CA VAL A 122 26.53 -55.12 -55.82
C VAL A 122 25.42 -56.19 -56.03
N GLY A 123 24.79 -56.65 -54.91
CA GLY A 123 23.85 -57.79 -54.98
C GLY A 123 22.73 -57.65 -56.03
N PHE A 124 22.05 -56.48 -56.06
CA PHE A 124 21.05 -56.23 -57.10
C PHE A 124 21.65 -55.99 -58.47
N ALA A 125 22.78 -55.32 -58.58
CA ALA A 125 23.43 -55.06 -59.85
C ALA A 125 23.86 -56.43 -60.58
N ARG A 126 24.22 -57.40 -59.79
CA ARG A 126 24.59 -58.77 -60.31
C ARG A 126 23.42 -59.45 -60.99
N GLU A 127 22.16 -59.14 -60.61
CA GLU A 127 20.96 -59.71 -61.23
C GLU A 127 20.37 -58.79 -62.35
N ASN A 128 21.21 -57.94 -62.97
CA ASN A 128 20.84 -56.95 -63.97
C ASN A 128 19.79 -55.94 -63.54
N ALA A 129 19.63 -55.76 -62.22
CA ALA A 129 18.81 -54.72 -61.66
C ALA A 129 19.70 -53.57 -61.22
N TYR A 130 19.15 -52.33 -61.29
CA TYR A 130 19.81 -51.18 -60.63
C TYR A 130 19.06 -50.81 -59.36
N GLU A 131 19.80 -50.37 -58.42
CA GLU A 131 19.19 -49.86 -57.15
C GLU A 131 19.83 -48.52 -56.83
N GLU A 132 18.97 -47.51 -56.65
CA GLU A 132 19.40 -46.29 -56.05
C GLU A 132 19.21 -46.39 -54.50
N ARG A 133 20.26 -46.11 -53.78
CA ARG A 133 20.27 -46.25 -52.32
C ARG A 133 21.03 -45.16 -51.67
N GLU A 134 20.50 -44.71 -50.49
CA GLU A 134 21.23 -43.81 -49.62
C GLU A 134 22.18 -44.57 -48.69
N TRP A 135 23.42 -44.05 -48.58
CA TRP A 135 24.46 -44.58 -47.69
C TRP A 135 25.12 -43.42 -46.96
N THR A 136 25.68 -43.72 -45.80
CA THR A 136 26.57 -42.80 -45.09
C THR A 136 28.01 -43.10 -45.43
N TYR A 137 28.64 -42.20 -46.19
CA TYR A 137 30.07 -42.30 -46.47
C TYR A 137 30.88 -41.68 -45.34
N VAL A 138 31.97 -42.34 -44.97
CA VAL A 138 32.95 -41.85 -44.02
C VAL A 138 34.18 -41.38 -44.76
N ARG A 139 34.46 -40.10 -44.64
CA ARG A 139 35.63 -39.46 -45.25
C ARG A 139 36.95 -39.90 -44.56
N LYS A 140 38.09 -39.64 -45.18
CA LYS A 140 39.42 -39.90 -44.62
C LYS A 140 39.68 -39.16 -43.31
N ASP A 141 39.11 -37.97 -43.14
CA ASP A 141 39.18 -37.13 -41.92
C ASP A 141 38.18 -37.54 -40.83
N GLY A 142 37.37 -38.59 -41.06
CA GLY A 142 36.30 -39.02 -40.17
C GLY A 142 34.96 -38.32 -40.37
N GLY A 143 34.88 -37.32 -41.23
CA GLY A 143 33.63 -36.63 -41.59
C GLY A 143 32.63 -37.61 -42.22
N ARG A 144 31.31 -37.36 -42.02
CA ARG A 144 30.24 -38.20 -42.58
C ARG A 144 29.46 -37.44 -43.61
N LEU A 145 29.13 -38.12 -44.72
CA LEU A 145 28.33 -37.61 -45.83
C LEU A 145 27.17 -38.57 -46.10
N THR A 146 25.99 -38.04 -46.34
CA THR A 146 24.88 -38.84 -46.85
C THR A 146 24.96 -38.79 -48.38
N VAL A 147 25.08 -39.88 -48.98
CA VAL A 147 25.16 -39.98 -50.44
C VAL A 147 24.01 -40.84 -51.00
N SER A 148 23.48 -40.47 -52.21
CA SER A 148 22.66 -41.35 -53.03
C SER A 148 23.56 -42.02 -54.03
N ILE A 149 23.61 -43.33 -54.05
CA ILE A 149 24.47 -44.15 -54.96
C ILE A 149 23.63 -45.09 -55.83
N VAL A 150 23.97 -45.10 -57.09
CA VAL A 150 23.48 -46.11 -58.05
C VAL A 150 24.66 -47.04 -58.43
N VAL A 151 24.44 -48.35 -58.33
CA VAL A 151 25.43 -49.35 -58.69
C VAL A 151 24.93 -50.14 -59.92
N THR A 152 25.78 -50.28 -60.96
CA THR A 152 25.50 -50.99 -62.19
C THR A 152 26.61 -51.90 -62.51
N THR A 153 26.37 -52.94 -63.44
CA THR A 153 27.38 -53.79 -63.97
C THR A 153 28.21 -53.13 -65.08
N VAL A 154 29.50 -53.45 -65.15
CA VAL A 154 30.40 -53.18 -66.26
C VAL A 154 30.57 -54.49 -67.02
N GLN A 155 30.30 -54.47 -68.34
CA GLN A 155 30.31 -55.68 -69.17
C GLN A 155 31.32 -55.52 -70.31
N ASP A 156 31.88 -56.68 -70.74
CA ASP A 156 32.68 -56.69 -71.93
C ASP A 156 31.79 -56.72 -73.20
N PRO A 157 32.33 -56.61 -74.43
CA PRO A 157 31.57 -56.65 -75.66
C PRO A 157 30.72 -57.94 -75.89
N ASN A 158 31.00 -58.97 -75.17
CA ASN A 158 30.27 -60.26 -75.19
C ASN A 158 29.16 -60.32 -74.11
N GLY A 159 28.95 -59.24 -73.36
CA GLY A 159 27.93 -59.18 -72.30
C GLY A 159 28.36 -59.84 -70.97
N LYS A 160 29.61 -60.25 -70.86
CA LYS A 160 30.14 -60.87 -69.64
C LYS A 160 30.51 -59.77 -68.63
N ILE A 161 29.97 -59.81 -67.37
CA ILE A 161 30.28 -58.85 -66.32
C ILE A 161 31.79 -58.92 -66.01
N THR A 162 32.44 -57.77 -66.06
CA THR A 162 33.86 -57.54 -65.73
C THR A 162 34.10 -56.78 -64.47
N GLY A 163 33.06 -56.15 -63.98
CA GLY A 163 33.09 -55.35 -62.75
C GLY A 163 31.79 -54.60 -62.49
N TYR A 164 31.81 -53.69 -61.58
CA TYR A 164 30.66 -52.85 -61.18
C TYR A 164 31.05 -51.37 -61.11
N LEU A 165 30.08 -50.47 -61.42
CA LEU A 165 30.26 -49.07 -61.43
C LEU A 165 29.27 -48.45 -60.42
N GLY A 166 29.80 -47.77 -59.36
CA GLY A 166 29.03 -47.00 -58.45
C GLY A 166 29.13 -45.47 -58.75
N VAL A 167 27.98 -44.84 -58.89
CA VAL A 167 27.87 -43.38 -59.08
C VAL A 167 27.16 -42.81 -57.91
N ALA A 168 27.84 -41.96 -57.11
CA ALA A 168 27.29 -41.40 -55.87
C ALA A 168 27.27 -39.86 -55.91
N GLN A 169 26.19 -39.27 -55.40
CA GLN A 169 25.97 -37.86 -55.25
C GLN A 169 25.83 -37.50 -53.75
N ASP A 170 26.48 -36.44 -53.30
CA ASP A 170 26.32 -35.94 -51.96
C ASP A 170 24.97 -35.19 -51.81
N ILE A 171 24.11 -35.75 -50.96
CA ILE A 171 22.79 -35.18 -50.64
C ILE A 171 22.70 -34.64 -49.18
N THR A 172 23.85 -34.47 -48.49
CA THR A 172 23.90 -34.09 -47.08
C THR A 172 23.19 -32.77 -46.81
N LEU A 173 23.47 -31.72 -47.61
CA LEU A 173 22.85 -30.41 -47.44
C LEU A 173 21.34 -30.46 -47.70
N ARG A 174 20.91 -31.21 -48.70
CA ARG A 174 19.48 -31.38 -49.00
C ARG A 174 18.76 -32.06 -47.83
N LYS A 175 19.31 -33.17 -47.33
CA LYS A 175 18.73 -33.89 -46.17
C LYS A 175 18.70 -33.03 -44.91
N GLN A 176 19.74 -32.26 -44.63
CA GLN A 176 19.78 -31.31 -43.50
C GLN A 176 18.71 -30.23 -43.66
N ALA A 177 18.52 -29.67 -44.83
CA ALA A 177 17.50 -28.66 -45.10
C ALA A 177 16.08 -29.25 -44.94
N GLU A 178 15.83 -30.44 -45.50
CA GLU A 178 14.54 -31.15 -45.36
C GLU A 178 14.24 -31.45 -43.85
N SER A 179 15.22 -31.96 -43.11
CA SER A 179 15.08 -32.26 -41.70
C SER A 179 14.83 -30.98 -40.87
N LYS A 180 15.56 -29.90 -41.16
CA LYS A 180 15.38 -28.60 -40.48
C LYS A 180 14.00 -28.00 -40.76
N LEU A 181 13.54 -28.06 -42.00
CA LEU A 181 12.21 -27.60 -42.38
C LEU A 181 11.13 -28.39 -41.65
N ARG A 182 11.24 -29.73 -41.66
CA ARG A 182 10.31 -30.60 -40.94
C ARG A 182 10.26 -30.28 -39.44
N LEU A 183 11.43 -30.12 -38.79
CA LEU A 183 11.51 -29.78 -37.38
C LEU A 183 10.88 -28.43 -37.07
N LEU A 184 11.11 -27.42 -37.94
CA LEU A 184 10.50 -26.09 -37.79
C LEU A 184 8.98 -26.16 -37.93
N THR A 185 8.47 -26.91 -38.91
CA THR A 185 7.03 -27.08 -39.10
C THR A 185 6.39 -27.78 -37.90
N GLU A 186 6.98 -28.87 -37.43
CA GLU A 186 6.52 -29.59 -36.24
C GLU A 186 6.52 -28.68 -34.99
N ARG A 187 7.58 -27.87 -34.78
CA ARG A 187 7.65 -26.91 -33.67
C ARG A 187 6.58 -25.85 -33.76
N LEU A 188 6.35 -25.28 -34.92
CA LEU A 188 5.32 -24.24 -35.11
C LEU A 188 3.93 -24.83 -34.89
N SER A 189 3.63 -25.99 -35.45
CA SER A 189 2.33 -26.66 -35.25
C SER A 189 2.07 -26.97 -33.77
N LEU A 190 3.07 -27.52 -33.08
CA LEU A 190 2.93 -27.80 -31.65
C LEU A 190 2.77 -26.50 -30.82
N ALA A 191 3.53 -25.45 -31.15
CA ALA A 191 3.43 -24.17 -30.43
C ALA A 191 2.04 -23.53 -30.58
N THR A 192 1.46 -23.56 -31.79
CA THR A 192 0.10 -23.01 -32.00
C THR A 192 -0.96 -23.88 -31.33
N GLU A 193 -0.82 -25.20 -31.35
CA GLU A 193 -1.76 -26.12 -30.70
C GLU A 193 -1.74 -25.97 -29.17
N VAL A 194 -0.55 -25.97 -28.56
CA VAL A 194 -0.40 -25.79 -27.09
C VAL A 194 -0.89 -24.42 -26.63
N ALA A 195 -0.64 -23.36 -27.41
CA ALA A 195 -1.12 -22.03 -27.13
C ALA A 195 -2.63 -21.83 -27.40
N GLY A 196 -3.28 -22.83 -28.02
CA GLY A 196 -4.69 -22.73 -28.37
C GLY A 196 -4.98 -21.77 -29.52
N PHE A 197 -3.98 -21.45 -30.35
CA PHE A 197 -4.14 -20.57 -31.50
C PHE A 197 -4.66 -21.39 -32.69
N GLY A 198 -5.84 -21.04 -33.17
CA GLY A 198 -6.33 -21.47 -34.46
C GLY A 198 -5.75 -20.59 -35.56
N VAL A 199 -5.12 -21.19 -36.57
CA VAL A 199 -4.53 -20.48 -37.71
C VAL A 199 -5.41 -20.63 -38.93
N TRP A 200 -5.65 -19.53 -39.63
CA TRP A 200 -6.34 -19.50 -40.90
C TRP A 200 -5.55 -18.69 -41.93
N GLU A 201 -5.66 -19.10 -43.18
CA GLU A 201 -5.03 -18.42 -44.31
C GLU A 201 -6.04 -18.22 -45.43
N TRP A 202 -6.07 -17.03 -45.97
CA TRP A 202 -6.93 -16.65 -47.11
C TRP A 202 -6.04 -16.26 -48.28
N ASP A 203 -6.10 -17.05 -49.35
CA ASP A 203 -5.50 -16.72 -50.66
C ASP A 203 -6.44 -15.73 -51.37
N VAL A 204 -5.99 -14.49 -51.51
CA VAL A 204 -6.82 -13.40 -52.04
C VAL A 204 -7.04 -13.61 -53.55
N ALA A 205 -6.06 -14.17 -54.30
CA ALA A 205 -6.14 -14.36 -55.74
C ALA A 205 -7.10 -15.50 -56.10
N ASN A 206 -7.07 -16.59 -55.34
CA ASN A 206 -7.86 -17.80 -55.67
C ASN A 206 -9.12 -17.93 -54.80
N SER A 207 -9.40 -16.92 -53.92
CA SER A 207 -10.51 -16.91 -52.96
C SER A 207 -10.54 -18.19 -52.06
N GLY A 208 -9.41 -18.90 -51.92
CA GLY A 208 -9.27 -20.08 -51.10
C GLY A 208 -8.94 -19.75 -49.65
N MET A 209 -9.71 -20.30 -48.71
CA MET A 209 -9.43 -20.18 -47.26
C MET A 209 -9.11 -21.56 -46.71
N THR A 210 -8.07 -21.64 -45.91
CA THR A 210 -7.67 -22.85 -45.17
C THR A 210 -7.68 -22.63 -43.66
N TRP A 211 -8.07 -23.65 -42.92
CA TRP A 211 -8.10 -23.67 -41.46
C TRP A 211 -7.26 -24.80 -40.92
N ASP A 212 -6.54 -24.57 -39.86
CA ASP A 212 -5.88 -25.63 -39.11
C ASP A 212 -6.87 -26.42 -38.21
N ALA A 213 -6.38 -27.48 -37.58
CA ALA A 213 -7.17 -28.33 -36.70
C ALA A 213 -7.68 -27.56 -35.45
N THR A 214 -6.93 -26.58 -35.00
CA THR A 214 -7.29 -25.76 -33.83
C THR A 214 -8.43 -24.81 -34.16
N MET A 215 -8.44 -24.19 -35.35
CA MET A 215 -9.59 -23.41 -35.82
C MET A 215 -10.87 -24.26 -35.84
N ALA A 216 -10.80 -25.50 -36.39
CA ALA A 216 -11.93 -26.42 -36.38
C ALA A 216 -12.46 -26.71 -34.97
N LYS A 217 -11.55 -26.90 -33.99
CA LYS A 217 -11.91 -27.06 -32.57
C LYS A 217 -12.57 -25.83 -31.99
N ILE A 218 -12.01 -24.62 -32.22
CA ILE A 218 -12.57 -23.32 -31.72
C ILE A 218 -14.01 -23.15 -32.23
N TYR A 219 -14.26 -23.36 -33.52
CA TYR A 219 -15.59 -23.17 -34.09
C TYR A 219 -16.52 -24.39 -33.91
N GLY A 220 -15.97 -25.53 -33.46
CA GLY A 220 -16.74 -26.74 -33.18
C GLY A 220 -17.15 -27.53 -34.38
N PHE A 221 -16.51 -27.37 -35.54
CA PHE A 221 -16.77 -28.12 -36.78
C PHE A 221 -15.57 -28.06 -37.72
N ALA A 222 -15.52 -29.02 -38.65
CA ALA A 222 -14.62 -28.96 -39.81
C ALA A 222 -15.26 -28.13 -40.93
N LEU A 223 -14.43 -27.45 -41.73
CA LEU A 223 -14.92 -26.75 -42.93
C LEU A 223 -15.66 -27.69 -43.86
N ASN A 224 -16.86 -27.30 -44.29
CA ASN A 224 -17.62 -28.06 -45.29
C ASN A 224 -17.06 -27.70 -46.67
N ALA A 225 -16.58 -28.69 -47.41
CA ALA A 225 -15.98 -28.53 -48.74
C ALA A 225 -16.94 -27.93 -49.79
N ASN A 226 -18.25 -27.99 -49.57
CA ASN A 226 -19.27 -27.51 -50.49
C ASN A 226 -19.74 -26.08 -50.22
N GLU A 227 -19.25 -25.43 -49.19
CA GLU A 227 -19.65 -24.05 -48.77
C GLU A 227 -18.43 -23.14 -48.74
N PRO A 228 -18.46 -21.92 -49.30
CA PRO A 228 -17.35 -20.97 -49.24
C PRO A 228 -16.93 -20.70 -47.79
N PRO A 229 -15.63 -20.81 -47.46
CA PRO A 229 -15.17 -20.69 -46.09
C PRO A 229 -15.50 -19.35 -45.42
N TYR A 230 -15.51 -18.26 -46.22
CA TYR A 230 -15.93 -16.95 -45.75
C TYR A 230 -17.39 -16.91 -45.29
N GLU A 231 -18.30 -17.57 -46.06
CA GLU A 231 -19.72 -17.62 -45.65
C GLU A 231 -19.96 -18.48 -44.42
N GLN A 232 -19.18 -19.56 -44.26
CA GLN A 232 -19.23 -20.37 -43.05
C GLN A 232 -18.81 -19.57 -41.82
N TRP A 233 -17.73 -18.73 -41.95
CA TRP A 233 -17.26 -17.88 -40.91
C TRP A 233 -18.24 -16.77 -40.58
N SER A 234 -18.68 -15.97 -41.58
CA SER A 234 -19.54 -14.81 -41.37
C SER A 234 -20.88 -15.15 -40.74
N ARG A 235 -21.47 -16.31 -41.05
CA ARG A 235 -22.70 -16.82 -40.41
C ARG A 235 -22.54 -17.22 -38.96
N ARG A 236 -21.30 -17.46 -38.50
CA ARG A 236 -21.01 -17.84 -37.11
C ARG A 236 -20.67 -16.66 -36.23
N VAL A 237 -20.18 -15.59 -36.79
CA VAL A 237 -19.94 -14.36 -36.02
C VAL A 237 -21.30 -13.80 -35.57
N VAL A 238 -21.39 -13.37 -34.33
CA VAL A 238 -22.60 -12.72 -33.80
C VAL A 238 -22.90 -11.48 -34.67
N PRO A 239 -24.15 -11.30 -35.15
CA PRO A 239 -24.48 -10.25 -36.14
C PRO A 239 -24.03 -8.83 -35.75
N GLU A 240 -24.03 -8.51 -34.48
CA GLU A 240 -23.60 -7.20 -33.94
C GLU A 240 -22.07 -7.01 -34.04
N ASP A 241 -21.29 -8.08 -34.01
CA ASP A 241 -19.83 -8.04 -34.04
C ASP A 241 -19.28 -8.17 -35.47
N LEU A 242 -20.07 -8.63 -36.43
CA LEU A 242 -19.66 -8.87 -37.82
C LEU A 242 -19.06 -7.63 -38.50
N PRO A 243 -19.66 -6.43 -38.40
CA PRO A 243 -19.07 -5.25 -39.03
C PRO A 243 -17.68 -4.88 -38.51
N ALA A 244 -17.43 -5.14 -37.23
CA ALA A 244 -16.13 -4.89 -36.62
C ALA A 244 -15.08 -5.91 -37.09
N ALA A 245 -15.46 -7.18 -37.21
CA ALA A 245 -14.60 -8.24 -37.71
C ALA A 245 -14.25 -8.06 -39.19
N GLU A 246 -15.22 -7.72 -40.03
CA GLU A 246 -15.00 -7.38 -41.46
C GLU A 246 -14.17 -6.09 -41.63
N GLY A 247 -14.41 -5.09 -40.76
CA GLY A 247 -13.63 -3.88 -40.73
C GLY A 247 -12.15 -4.09 -40.42
N ALA A 248 -11.82 -5.06 -39.59
CA ALA A 248 -10.43 -5.46 -39.30
C ALA A 248 -9.77 -6.05 -40.57
N LEU A 249 -10.46 -6.96 -41.29
CA LEU A 249 -9.99 -7.53 -42.56
C LEU A 249 -9.78 -6.44 -43.62
N ALA A 250 -10.73 -5.54 -43.78
CA ALA A 250 -10.63 -4.42 -44.73
C ALA A 250 -9.42 -3.52 -44.40
N LYS A 251 -9.23 -3.21 -43.13
CA LYS A 251 -8.10 -2.40 -42.67
C LYS A 251 -6.75 -3.04 -42.98
N VAL A 252 -6.62 -4.35 -42.76
CA VAL A 252 -5.38 -5.09 -43.05
C VAL A 252 -5.04 -5.05 -44.51
N MET A 253 -6.04 -5.19 -45.39
CA MET A 253 -5.86 -5.07 -46.86
C MET A 253 -5.47 -3.64 -47.31
N GLU A 254 -6.13 -2.62 -46.77
CA GLU A 254 -5.87 -1.22 -47.11
C GLU A 254 -4.49 -0.75 -46.64
N THR A 255 -4.16 -1.04 -45.36
CA THR A 255 -2.91 -0.57 -44.74
C THR A 255 -1.70 -1.46 -45.05
N LYS A 256 -1.93 -2.65 -45.63
CA LYS A 256 -0.92 -3.70 -45.85
C LYS A 256 -0.15 -4.02 -44.55
N GLY A 257 -0.83 -3.93 -43.41
CA GLY A 257 -0.27 -4.01 -42.07
C GLY A 257 -0.80 -5.18 -41.23
N ARG A 258 -1.12 -4.89 -39.98
CA ARG A 258 -1.73 -5.84 -39.03
C ARG A 258 -2.96 -5.21 -38.39
N ALA A 259 -3.94 -6.03 -38.06
CA ALA A 259 -5.08 -5.64 -37.25
C ALA A 259 -5.36 -6.69 -36.17
N SER A 260 -6.10 -6.30 -35.14
CA SER A 260 -6.64 -7.20 -34.15
C SER A 260 -8.05 -6.79 -33.79
N VAL A 261 -8.90 -7.77 -33.50
CA VAL A 261 -10.30 -7.55 -33.14
C VAL A 261 -10.74 -8.64 -32.17
N GLU A 262 -11.62 -8.27 -31.24
CA GLU A 262 -12.35 -9.24 -30.42
C GLU A 262 -13.80 -9.32 -30.93
N PHE A 263 -14.32 -10.54 -31.10
CA PHE A 263 -15.70 -10.77 -31.55
C PHE A 263 -16.23 -12.06 -30.97
N ARG A 264 -17.56 -12.23 -30.97
CA ARG A 264 -18.25 -13.42 -30.51
C ARG A 264 -18.65 -14.29 -31.71
N ILE A 265 -18.58 -15.61 -31.49
CA ILE A 265 -19.11 -16.58 -32.42
C ILE A 265 -20.16 -17.45 -31.77
N ILE A 266 -21.06 -18.00 -32.57
CA ILE A 266 -22.05 -18.99 -32.18
C ILE A 266 -21.63 -20.33 -32.78
N ARG A 267 -21.27 -21.30 -31.93
CA ARG A 267 -20.92 -22.67 -32.35
C ARG A 267 -22.17 -23.44 -32.81
N LEU A 268 -21.94 -24.61 -33.42
CA LEU A 268 -23.05 -25.52 -33.87
C LEU A 268 -23.93 -26.01 -32.70
N ASP A 269 -23.34 -26.16 -31.52
CA ASP A 269 -24.07 -26.52 -30.29
C ASP A 269 -24.82 -25.35 -29.63
N GLY A 270 -24.82 -24.17 -30.28
CA GLY A 270 -25.43 -22.95 -29.77
C GLY A 270 -24.58 -22.17 -28.73
N ALA A 271 -23.42 -22.70 -28.31
CA ALA A 271 -22.56 -22.02 -27.34
C ALA A 271 -21.92 -20.76 -27.94
N ILE A 272 -21.99 -19.66 -27.20
CA ILE A 272 -21.29 -18.42 -27.58
C ILE A 272 -19.85 -18.51 -27.07
N ARG A 273 -18.90 -18.18 -27.97
CA ARG A 273 -17.47 -18.06 -27.63
C ARG A 273 -16.96 -16.68 -27.94
N HIS A 274 -16.13 -16.17 -27.08
CA HIS A 274 -15.41 -14.92 -27.29
C HIS A 274 -14.07 -15.23 -27.92
N LEU A 275 -13.81 -14.65 -29.09
CA LEU A 275 -12.54 -14.83 -29.81
C LEU A 275 -11.76 -13.52 -29.82
N ALA A 276 -10.44 -13.63 -29.69
CA ALA A 276 -9.50 -12.58 -30.09
C ALA A 276 -8.81 -13.02 -31.37
N ALA A 277 -8.93 -12.22 -32.43
CA ALA A 277 -8.29 -12.42 -33.73
C ALA A 277 -7.18 -11.41 -33.94
N ALA A 278 -6.10 -11.84 -34.57
CA ALA A 278 -5.03 -11.00 -35.08
C ALA A 278 -4.67 -11.42 -36.50
N GLU A 279 -4.56 -10.48 -37.40
CA GLU A 279 -4.44 -10.69 -38.85
C GLU A 279 -3.28 -9.89 -39.43
N GLY A 280 -2.65 -10.44 -40.47
CA GLY A 280 -1.60 -9.78 -41.21
C GLY A 280 -1.54 -10.22 -42.65
N VAL A 281 -0.90 -9.45 -43.51
CA VAL A 281 -0.79 -9.74 -44.96
C VAL A 281 0.57 -10.29 -45.33
N VAL A 282 0.58 -11.12 -46.37
CA VAL A 282 1.76 -11.52 -47.13
C VAL A 282 1.67 -10.86 -48.51
N LEU A 283 2.73 -10.14 -48.90
CA LEU A 283 2.80 -9.43 -50.17
C LEU A 283 3.50 -10.33 -51.24
N ASP A 284 3.10 -10.15 -52.49
CA ASP A 284 3.82 -10.71 -53.65
C ASP A 284 5.05 -9.85 -54.01
N GLU A 285 5.78 -10.24 -55.09
CA GLU A 285 6.98 -9.53 -55.56
C GLU A 285 6.67 -8.11 -56.07
N GLU A 286 5.41 -7.86 -56.45
CA GLU A 286 4.91 -6.58 -56.95
C GLU A 286 4.35 -5.66 -55.85
N GLY A 287 4.32 -6.14 -54.59
CA GLY A 287 3.84 -5.43 -53.42
C GLY A 287 2.31 -5.41 -53.27
N ASN A 288 1.60 -6.31 -53.94
CA ASN A 288 0.16 -6.51 -53.75
C ASN A 288 -0.08 -7.56 -52.63
N VAL A 289 -1.26 -7.53 -52.03
CA VAL A 289 -1.62 -8.54 -51.00
C VAL A 289 -1.89 -9.86 -51.71
N SER A 290 -1.02 -10.85 -51.49
CA SER A 290 -1.15 -12.20 -52.00
C SER A 290 -2.02 -13.06 -51.09
N ARG A 291 -1.74 -12.98 -49.74
CA ARG A 291 -2.43 -13.79 -48.73
C ARG A 291 -2.66 -12.99 -47.47
N ILE A 292 -3.73 -13.31 -46.75
CA ILE A 292 -3.98 -12.86 -45.38
C ILE A 292 -3.84 -14.08 -44.48
N ILE A 293 -3.05 -13.95 -43.42
CA ILE A 293 -2.88 -14.96 -42.41
C ILE A 293 -3.40 -14.38 -41.09
N GLY A 294 -4.26 -15.12 -40.41
CA GLY A 294 -4.82 -14.71 -39.14
C GLY A 294 -4.73 -15.85 -38.11
N VAL A 295 -4.76 -15.44 -36.87
CA VAL A 295 -4.81 -16.33 -35.71
C VAL A 295 -5.99 -15.96 -34.83
N ASN A 296 -6.73 -16.96 -34.38
CA ASN A 296 -7.83 -16.79 -33.43
C ASN A 296 -7.53 -17.57 -32.15
N ILE A 297 -7.84 -16.97 -31.01
CA ILE A 297 -7.78 -17.63 -29.70
C ILE A 297 -9.14 -17.51 -29.00
N ASP A 298 -9.59 -18.60 -28.39
CA ASP A 298 -10.76 -18.59 -27.52
C ASP A 298 -10.41 -17.93 -26.18
N ILE A 299 -11.02 -16.79 -25.89
CA ILE A 299 -10.84 -16.00 -24.66
C ILE A 299 -12.06 -16.07 -23.76
N THR A 300 -12.96 -17.04 -23.97
CA THR A 300 -14.23 -17.14 -23.24
C THR A 300 -14.00 -17.28 -21.75
N GLU A 301 -13.16 -18.23 -21.33
CA GLU A 301 -12.82 -18.42 -19.90
C GLU A 301 -12.25 -17.16 -19.25
N ARG A 302 -11.41 -16.43 -19.97
CA ARG A 302 -10.86 -15.15 -19.49
C ARG A 302 -11.96 -14.11 -19.29
N LYS A 303 -12.86 -13.94 -20.25
CA LYS A 303 -13.98 -12.99 -20.17
C LYS A 303 -14.98 -13.35 -19.07
N GLU A 304 -15.26 -14.63 -18.89
CA GLU A 304 -16.11 -15.11 -17.80
C GLU A 304 -15.47 -14.87 -16.42
N ALA A 305 -14.19 -15.14 -16.27
CA ALA A 305 -13.44 -14.87 -15.05
C ALA A 305 -13.39 -13.36 -14.73
N GLU A 306 -13.12 -12.52 -15.73
CA GLU A 306 -13.17 -11.05 -15.58
C GLU A 306 -14.56 -10.55 -15.16
N ALA A 307 -15.62 -11.07 -15.78
CA ALA A 307 -17.01 -10.71 -15.44
C ALA A 307 -17.40 -11.17 -14.04
N ASN A 308 -17.01 -12.39 -13.63
CA ASN A 308 -17.27 -12.91 -12.30
C ASN A 308 -16.50 -12.14 -11.22
N LEU A 309 -15.23 -11.79 -11.47
CA LEU A 309 -14.43 -10.98 -10.56
C LEU A 309 -15.04 -9.58 -10.38
N LYS A 310 -15.49 -8.97 -11.48
CA LYS A 310 -16.15 -7.66 -11.43
C LYS A 310 -17.45 -7.75 -10.62
N ARG A 311 -18.28 -8.76 -10.87
CA ARG A 311 -19.54 -8.96 -10.11
C ARG A 311 -19.28 -9.16 -8.62
N ALA A 312 -18.34 -10.03 -8.26
CA ALA A 312 -17.97 -10.29 -6.86
C ALA A 312 -17.43 -9.01 -6.17
N LYS A 313 -16.65 -8.20 -6.90
CA LYS A 313 -16.20 -6.91 -6.40
C LYS A 313 -17.34 -5.93 -6.16
N ASP A 314 -18.24 -5.77 -7.14
CA ASP A 314 -19.39 -4.86 -7.04
C ASP A 314 -20.31 -5.26 -5.89
N GLU A 315 -20.57 -6.57 -5.70
CA GLU A 315 -21.34 -7.12 -4.58
C GLU A 315 -20.68 -6.85 -3.24
N ALA A 316 -19.35 -7.05 -3.13
CA ALA A 316 -18.59 -6.78 -1.91
C ALA A 316 -18.60 -5.28 -1.55
N GLU A 317 -18.43 -4.40 -2.54
CA GLU A 317 -18.49 -2.94 -2.35
C GLU A 317 -19.89 -2.49 -1.92
N ALA A 318 -20.94 -3.02 -2.53
CA ALA A 318 -22.33 -2.74 -2.14
C ALA A 318 -22.64 -3.20 -0.71
N ALA A 319 -22.21 -4.40 -0.33
CA ALA A 319 -22.39 -4.93 1.03
C ALA A 319 -21.64 -4.08 2.07
N ASN A 320 -20.41 -3.64 1.77
CA ASN A 320 -19.61 -2.78 2.65
C ASN A 320 -20.23 -1.38 2.81
N HIS A 321 -20.81 -0.84 1.71
CA HIS A 321 -21.53 0.44 1.76
C HIS A 321 -22.79 0.32 2.64
N ALA A 322 -23.61 -0.71 2.44
CA ALA A 322 -24.81 -0.96 3.22
C ALA A 322 -24.49 -1.15 4.73
N LYS A 323 -23.41 -1.91 5.06
CA LYS A 323 -22.91 -2.07 6.44
C LYS A 323 -22.56 -0.73 7.07
N SER A 324 -21.84 0.14 6.32
CA SER A 324 -21.41 1.45 6.82
C SER A 324 -22.58 2.40 7.06
N GLU A 325 -23.54 2.41 6.15
CA GLU A 325 -24.76 3.22 6.26
C GLU A 325 -25.65 2.76 7.42
N PHE A 326 -25.84 1.44 7.58
CA PHE A 326 -26.57 0.86 8.70
C PHE A 326 -25.98 1.28 10.05
N LEU A 327 -24.63 1.16 10.21
CA LEU A 327 -23.95 1.54 11.46
C LEU A 327 -24.05 3.04 11.72
N ALA A 328 -23.94 3.90 10.69
CA ALA A 328 -24.11 5.33 10.84
C ALA A 328 -25.52 5.71 11.32
N ASN A 329 -26.57 5.13 10.71
CA ASN A 329 -27.95 5.35 11.08
C ASN A 329 -28.24 4.85 12.50
N MET A 330 -27.79 3.62 12.82
CA MET A 330 -27.97 3.06 14.18
C MET A 330 -27.32 3.91 15.26
N SER A 331 -26.16 4.51 14.96
CA SER A 331 -25.54 5.41 15.94
C SER A 331 -26.37 6.66 16.20
N HIS A 332 -26.96 7.25 15.18
CA HIS A 332 -27.86 8.39 15.36
C HIS A 332 -29.10 8.01 16.18
N GLU A 333 -29.72 6.88 15.85
CA GLU A 333 -30.89 6.35 16.53
C GLU A 333 -30.65 6.01 18.02
N ILE A 334 -29.42 5.58 18.36
CA ILE A 334 -29.04 5.29 19.75
C ILE A 334 -28.55 6.55 20.47
N ARG A 335 -27.84 7.47 19.79
CA ARG A 335 -27.31 8.69 20.41
C ARG A 335 -28.40 9.61 20.93
N THR A 336 -29.48 9.77 20.19
CA THR A 336 -30.60 10.66 20.55
C THR A 336 -31.23 10.29 21.90
N PRO A 337 -31.70 9.07 22.16
CA PRO A 337 -32.23 8.68 23.47
C PRO A 337 -31.18 8.72 24.58
N MET A 338 -29.90 8.35 24.27
CA MET A 338 -28.84 8.40 25.26
C MET A 338 -28.51 9.82 25.72
N ASN A 339 -28.48 10.78 24.81
CA ASN A 339 -28.32 12.19 25.15
C ASN A 339 -29.49 12.68 26.01
N GLY A 340 -30.70 12.21 25.75
CA GLY A 340 -31.85 12.46 26.60
C GLY A 340 -31.68 11.94 28.03
N ILE A 341 -31.22 10.70 28.17
CA ILE A 341 -30.94 10.09 29.48
C ILE A 341 -29.88 10.88 30.24
N ILE A 342 -28.74 11.16 29.62
CA ILE A 342 -27.64 11.93 30.23
C ILE A 342 -28.10 13.31 30.61
N GLY A 343 -28.78 14.03 29.73
CA GLY A 343 -29.24 15.39 29.99
C GLY A 343 -30.27 15.48 31.12
N MET A 344 -31.24 14.54 31.15
CA MET A 344 -32.21 14.46 32.25
C MET A 344 -31.53 14.06 33.56
N THR A 345 -30.57 13.16 33.52
CA THR A 345 -29.80 12.76 34.71
C THR A 345 -29.01 13.96 35.25
N ASP A 346 -28.37 14.74 34.39
CA ASP A 346 -27.65 15.97 34.77
C ASP A 346 -28.57 17.01 35.41
N LEU A 347 -29.77 17.25 34.86
CA LEU A 347 -30.75 18.16 35.41
C LEU A 347 -31.21 17.74 36.81
N VAL A 348 -31.39 16.41 37.02
CA VAL A 348 -31.80 15.91 38.34
C VAL A 348 -30.63 15.95 39.33
N LEU A 349 -29.40 15.67 38.89
CA LEU A 349 -28.20 15.81 39.74
C LEU A 349 -27.93 17.24 40.22
N ASP A 350 -28.43 18.23 39.51
CA ASP A 350 -28.37 19.67 39.88
C ASP A 350 -29.45 20.09 40.88
N SER A 351 -30.42 19.24 41.22
CA SER A 351 -31.46 19.49 42.21
C SER A 351 -31.03 19.05 43.62
N GLU A 352 -31.85 19.34 44.63
CA GLU A 352 -31.63 18.82 45.97
C GLU A 352 -31.90 17.32 46.02
N LEU A 353 -30.85 16.56 46.30
CA LEU A 353 -30.86 15.09 46.34
C LEU A 353 -30.24 14.61 47.64
N ASN A 354 -30.73 13.49 48.14
CA ASN A 354 -30.00 12.74 49.19
C ASN A 354 -28.80 11.99 48.61
N GLU A 355 -27.89 11.47 49.44
CA GLU A 355 -26.66 10.85 49.01
C GLU A 355 -26.94 9.57 48.15
N GLU A 356 -27.90 8.76 48.53
CA GLU A 356 -28.28 7.53 47.81
C GLU A 356 -28.85 7.83 46.41
N GLN A 357 -29.72 8.82 46.27
CA GLN A 357 -30.24 9.27 44.98
C GLN A 357 -29.13 9.80 44.07
N ARG A 358 -28.19 10.56 44.65
CA ARG A 358 -27.04 11.09 43.92
C ARG A 358 -26.13 9.96 43.39
N GLU A 359 -25.90 8.92 44.20
CA GLU A 359 -25.13 7.75 43.82
C GLU A 359 -25.80 6.98 42.66
N TYR A 360 -27.12 6.73 42.75
CA TYR A 360 -27.88 6.07 41.69
C TYR A 360 -27.82 6.86 40.37
N LEU A 361 -28.01 8.15 40.41
CA LEU A 361 -27.97 8.98 39.20
C LEU A 361 -26.55 9.09 38.60
N ASN A 362 -25.54 9.12 39.41
CA ASN A 362 -24.15 9.08 38.95
C ASN A 362 -23.84 7.73 38.27
N THR A 363 -24.39 6.61 38.80
CA THR A 363 -24.27 5.28 38.20
C THR A 363 -24.98 5.21 36.84
N VAL A 364 -26.19 5.78 36.74
CA VAL A 364 -26.93 5.89 35.47
C VAL A 364 -26.13 6.69 34.43
N LYS A 365 -25.61 7.87 34.86
CA LYS A 365 -24.79 8.75 34.00
C LYS A 365 -23.55 8.03 33.49
N THR A 366 -22.79 7.40 34.39
CA THR A 366 -21.55 6.67 34.05
C THR A 366 -21.85 5.51 33.07
N SER A 367 -22.96 4.80 33.26
CA SER A 367 -23.39 3.71 32.37
C SER A 367 -23.77 4.24 30.98
N ALA A 368 -24.48 5.38 30.93
CA ALA A 368 -24.86 6.03 29.69
C ALA A 368 -23.67 6.56 28.90
N ASP A 369 -22.71 7.22 29.57
CA ASP A 369 -21.46 7.69 28.96
C ASP A 369 -20.61 6.53 28.43
N SER A 370 -20.56 5.43 29.18
CA SER A 370 -19.85 4.21 28.76
C SER A 370 -20.44 3.62 27.49
N LEU A 371 -21.79 3.54 27.40
CA LEU A 371 -22.46 3.03 26.20
C LEU A 371 -22.21 3.92 24.98
N LEU A 372 -22.26 5.25 25.14
CA LEU A 372 -21.90 6.17 24.05
C LEU A 372 -20.47 6.01 23.58
N THR A 373 -19.55 5.75 24.50
CA THR A 373 -18.14 5.47 24.15
C THR A 373 -18.03 4.21 23.29
N VAL A 374 -18.70 3.12 23.69
CA VAL A 374 -18.73 1.87 22.91
C VAL A 374 -19.28 2.08 21.49
N ILE A 375 -20.40 2.82 21.38
CA ILE A 375 -21.01 3.11 20.08
C ILE A 375 -20.07 3.93 19.19
N ASN A 376 -19.44 4.96 19.75
CA ASN A 376 -18.49 5.80 19.01
C ASN A 376 -17.25 4.99 18.59
N ASP A 377 -16.76 4.06 19.42
CA ASP A 377 -15.66 3.15 19.06
C ASP A 377 -16.02 2.24 17.88
N ILE A 378 -17.26 1.66 17.88
CA ILE A 378 -17.74 0.83 16.78
C ILE A 378 -17.83 1.64 15.48
N LEU A 379 -18.33 2.88 15.56
CA LEU A 379 -18.42 3.76 14.40
C LEU A 379 -17.03 4.17 13.87
N ASP A 380 -16.12 4.56 14.76
CA ASP A 380 -14.76 4.92 14.37
C ASP A 380 -14.07 3.71 13.72
N PHE A 381 -14.24 2.50 14.28
CA PHE A 381 -13.73 1.26 13.68
C PHE A 381 -14.32 1.01 12.29
N SER A 382 -15.64 1.15 12.11
CA SER A 382 -16.27 0.99 10.79
C SER A 382 -15.79 2.02 9.75
N LYS A 383 -15.60 3.28 10.16
CA LYS A 383 -15.04 4.33 9.29
C LYS A 383 -13.59 4.06 8.91
N ILE A 384 -12.80 3.49 9.83
CA ILE A 384 -11.43 3.06 9.59
C ILE A 384 -11.40 1.92 8.57
N GLU A 385 -12.23 0.88 8.77
CA GLU A 385 -12.32 -0.29 7.88
C GLU A 385 -12.69 0.13 6.45
N ALA A 386 -13.62 1.09 6.33
CA ALA A 386 -14.01 1.66 5.04
C ALA A 386 -13.03 2.70 4.48
N ASN A 387 -11.89 2.95 5.14
CA ASN A 387 -10.90 3.98 4.78
C ASN A 387 -11.47 5.41 4.68
N LYS A 388 -12.58 5.70 5.38
CA LYS A 388 -13.33 6.97 5.34
C LYS A 388 -12.95 7.97 6.46
N ILE A 389 -11.94 7.67 7.29
CA ILE A 389 -11.44 8.64 8.29
C ILE A 389 -10.59 9.69 7.58
N GLU A 390 -11.03 10.94 7.70
CA GLU A 390 -10.29 12.14 7.32
C GLU A 390 -9.61 12.72 8.55
N ILE A 391 -8.37 13.16 8.41
CA ILE A 391 -7.61 13.88 9.45
C ILE A 391 -7.78 15.37 9.18
N ASP A 392 -8.34 16.09 10.15
CA ASP A 392 -8.57 17.54 10.07
C ASP A 392 -7.32 18.30 10.54
N ALA A 393 -6.64 18.97 9.60
CA ALA A 393 -5.41 19.70 9.88
C ALA A 393 -5.71 21.17 10.28
N ALA A 394 -5.84 21.42 11.57
CA ALA A 394 -6.00 22.75 12.15
C ALA A 394 -4.78 23.14 12.99
N ASP A 395 -4.57 24.45 13.13
CA ASP A 395 -3.54 24.96 14.04
C ASP A 395 -4.05 24.90 15.49
N PHE A 396 -3.25 24.32 16.40
CA PHE A 396 -3.64 24.18 17.81
C PHE A 396 -2.43 24.25 18.76
N ASN A 397 -2.71 24.52 20.02
CA ASN A 397 -1.72 24.45 21.10
C ASN A 397 -1.62 22.98 21.58
N LEU A 398 -0.45 22.38 21.40
CA LEU A 398 -0.19 21.00 21.77
C LEU A 398 -0.25 20.79 23.29
N HIS A 399 0.35 21.72 24.06
CA HIS A 399 0.39 21.63 25.52
C HIS A 399 -1.03 21.65 26.10
N ASP A 400 -1.88 22.58 25.65
CA ASP A 400 -3.27 22.67 26.11
C ASP A 400 -4.06 21.39 25.77
N THR A 401 -3.81 20.79 24.62
CA THR A 401 -4.48 19.55 24.18
C THR A 401 -4.13 18.37 25.08
N LEU A 402 -2.85 18.21 25.41
CA LEU A 402 -2.37 17.13 26.27
C LEU A 402 -2.77 17.32 27.72
N GLU A 403 -2.67 18.55 28.23
CA GLU A 403 -3.11 18.89 29.58
C GLU A 403 -4.61 18.65 29.78
N LEU A 404 -5.44 18.92 28.74
CA LEU A 404 -6.86 18.62 28.79
C LEU A 404 -7.14 17.10 28.86
N ALA A 405 -6.36 16.28 28.16
CA ALA A 405 -6.47 14.82 28.24
C ALA A 405 -6.16 14.33 29.66
N LEU A 406 -5.07 14.81 30.26
CA LEU A 406 -4.69 14.48 31.64
C LEU A 406 -5.73 14.91 32.66
N LYS A 407 -6.27 16.13 32.56
CA LYS A 407 -7.34 16.62 33.43
C LYS A 407 -8.59 15.78 33.42
N THR A 408 -8.95 15.24 32.23
CA THR A 408 -10.11 14.36 32.08
C THR A 408 -9.96 13.08 32.91
N LEU A 409 -8.73 12.60 33.11
CA LEU A 409 -8.44 11.37 33.83
C LEU A 409 -7.93 11.56 35.27
N ALA A 410 -7.64 12.79 35.65
CA ALA A 410 -7.07 13.11 36.96
C ALA A 410 -7.89 12.58 38.14
N LEU A 411 -9.23 12.74 38.10
CA LEU A 411 -10.11 12.25 39.18
C LEU A 411 -10.03 10.71 39.30
N ARG A 412 -10.03 9.98 38.17
CA ARG A 412 -9.90 8.50 38.18
C ARG A 412 -8.55 8.04 38.70
N ALA A 413 -7.47 8.75 38.38
CA ALA A 413 -6.14 8.45 38.89
C ALA A 413 -6.11 8.70 40.41
N HIS A 414 -6.68 9.81 40.87
CA HIS A 414 -6.77 10.17 42.31
C HIS A 414 -7.60 9.13 43.10
N GLU A 415 -8.76 8.71 42.61
CA GLU A 415 -9.58 7.67 43.26
C GLU A 415 -8.82 6.37 43.48
N LYS A 416 -7.77 6.11 42.70
CA LYS A 416 -6.84 4.99 42.87
C LYS A 416 -5.53 5.35 43.58
N ASN A 417 -5.38 6.57 44.07
CA ASN A 417 -4.12 7.08 44.65
C ASN A 417 -2.92 6.96 43.72
N LEU A 418 -3.13 7.14 42.39
CA LEU A 418 -2.07 7.11 41.39
C LEU A 418 -1.56 8.51 41.10
N GLU A 419 -0.23 8.67 41.07
CA GLU A 419 0.38 9.91 40.60
C GLU A 419 0.29 9.99 39.08
N LEU A 420 -0.21 11.12 38.56
CA LEU A 420 -0.37 11.36 37.13
C LEU A 420 0.51 12.52 36.69
N THR A 421 1.53 12.25 35.88
CA THR A 421 2.55 13.22 35.47
C THR A 421 2.64 13.42 33.96
N CYS A 422 3.09 14.62 33.55
CA CYS A 422 3.35 14.91 32.14
C CYS A 422 4.63 15.73 31.96
N GLU A 423 5.56 15.20 31.18
CA GLU A 423 6.81 15.87 30.84
C GLU A 423 6.86 16.16 29.34
N ILE A 424 6.95 17.43 28.97
CA ILE A 424 7.09 17.86 27.59
C ILE A 424 8.47 18.46 27.42
N ALA A 425 9.30 17.85 26.58
CA ALA A 425 10.68 18.27 26.36
C ALA A 425 10.74 19.68 25.74
N ASN A 426 11.81 20.42 26.05
CA ASN A 426 11.97 21.82 25.60
C ASN A 426 12.03 22.00 24.08
N ASP A 427 12.29 20.93 23.38
CA ASP A 427 12.40 20.91 21.92
C ASP A 427 11.05 20.68 21.20
N VAL A 428 9.97 20.43 21.92
CA VAL A 428 8.63 20.26 21.39
C VAL A 428 7.99 21.62 21.10
N PRO A 429 7.48 21.87 19.87
CA PRO A 429 6.83 23.13 19.54
C PRO A 429 5.47 23.24 20.25
N GLU A 430 5.14 24.42 20.78
CA GLU A 430 3.85 24.70 21.42
C GLU A 430 2.70 24.77 20.39
N ALA A 431 2.97 25.42 19.24
CA ALA A 431 2.03 25.61 18.15
C ALA A 431 2.31 24.59 17.04
N VAL A 432 1.33 23.74 16.74
CA VAL A 432 1.41 22.70 15.73
C VAL A 432 0.15 22.65 14.88
N ARG A 433 0.28 22.09 13.68
CA ARG A 433 -0.84 21.89 12.75
C ARG A 433 -1.14 20.41 12.59
N GLY A 434 -2.38 20.01 12.86
CA GLY A 434 -2.86 18.63 12.79
C GLY A 434 -4.22 18.46 13.45
N ASP A 435 -4.64 17.23 13.70
CA ASP A 435 -5.91 16.92 14.33
C ASP A 435 -5.76 16.75 15.84
N SER A 436 -6.08 17.83 16.57
CA SER A 436 -6.02 17.86 18.04
C SER A 436 -7.01 16.87 18.69
N SER A 437 -8.16 16.62 18.04
CA SER A 437 -9.21 15.73 18.55
C SER A 437 -8.77 14.28 18.49
N ARG A 438 -8.18 13.85 17.39
CA ARG A 438 -7.68 12.50 17.22
C ARG A 438 -6.43 12.24 18.05
N LEU A 439 -5.52 13.21 18.13
CA LEU A 439 -4.36 13.12 19.04
C LEU A 439 -4.82 12.95 20.50
N ARG A 440 -5.80 13.74 20.94
CA ARG A 440 -6.38 13.63 22.29
C ARG A 440 -7.06 12.27 22.49
N GLN A 441 -7.77 11.74 21.49
CA GLN A 441 -8.41 10.43 21.55
C GLN A 441 -7.39 9.31 21.80
N VAL A 442 -6.26 9.31 21.06
CA VAL A 442 -5.17 8.35 21.27
C VAL A 442 -4.59 8.50 22.69
N ALA A 443 -4.29 9.72 23.12
CA ALA A 443 -3.75 9.97 24.46
C ALA A 443 -4.70 9.51 25.57
N LEU A 444 -6.00 9.83 25.48
CA LEU A 444 -7.02 9.42 26.46
C LEU A 444 -7.17 7.88 26.52
N ASN A 445 -7.14 7.20 25.39
CA ASN A 445 -7.23 5.74 25.37
C ASN A 445 -6.03 5.07 26.05
N LEU A 446 -4.81 5.52 25.71
CA LEU A 446 -3.59 4.92 26.28
C LEU A 446 -3.42 5.26 27.75
N LEU A 447 -3.65 6.53 28.17
CA LEU A 447 -3.63 6.94 29.57
C LEU A 447 -4.75 6.26 30.39
N GLY A 448 -5.95 6.13 29.81
CA GLY A 448 -7.06 5.41 30.45
C GLY A 448 -6.74 3.95 30.71
N ASN A 449 -6.07 3.27 29.76
CA ASN A 449 -5.60 1.92 29.94
C ASN A 449 -4.50 1.83 31.02
N ALA A 450 -3.54 2.76 31.02
CA ALA A 450 -2.50 2.83 32.04
C ALA A 450 -3.11 2.95 33.46
N ILE A 451 -4.05 3.88 33.68
CA ILE A 451 -4.74 4.06 34.98
C ILE A 451 -5.59 2.82 35.33
N LYS A 452 -6.23 2.21 34.33
CA LYS A 452 -7.06 1.00 34.52
C LYS A 452 -6.25 -0.18 35.09
N PHE A 453 -5.05 -0.41 34.54
CA PHE A 453 -4.23 -1.58 34.85
C PHE A 453 -3.13 -1.32 35.92
N THR A 454 -3.08 -0.11 36.45
CA THR A 454 -2.23 0.23 37.58
C THR A 454 -3.09 0.33 38.84
N ASN A 455 -2.68 -0.34 39.92
CA ASN A 455 -3.36 -0.28 41.21
C ASN A 455 -2.67 0.69 42.16
N GLU A 456 -1.33 0.75 42.17
CA GLU A 456 -0.51 1.61 43.00
C GLU A 456 0.69 2.11 42.19
N GLY A 457 1.18 3.31 42.48
CA GLY A 457 2.36 3.89 41.85
C GLY A 457 2.03 5.08 40.94
N GLU A 458 2.63 5.14 39.73
CA GLU A 458 2.52 6.31 38.84
C GLU A 458 2.16 5.96 37.41
N VAL A 459 1.51 6.92 36.74
CA VAL A 459 1.28 6.93 35.30
C VAL A 459 1.88 8.20 34.74
N SER A 460 2.77 8.08 33.77
CA SER A 460 3.48 9.22 33.19
C SER A 460 3.31 9.31 31.69
N MET A 461 3.23 10.55 31.17
CA MET A 461 3.29 10.85 29.74
C MET A 461 4.51 11.70 29.45
N THR A 462 5.38 11.24 28.56
CA THR A 462 6.56 11.99 28.09
C THR A 462 6.42 12.30 26.61
N VAL A 463 6.74 13.55 26.21
CA VAL A 463 6.69 13.98 24.80
C VAL A 463 8.02 14.58 24.41
N SER A 464 8.60 14.12 23.31
CA SER A 464 9.87 14.61 22.74
C SER A 464 9.79 14.76 21.23
N ALA A 465 10.66 15.57 20.64
CA ALA A 465 10.76 15.68 19.19
C ALA A 465 11.81 14.69 18.65
N GLU A 466 11.39 13.75 17.80
CA GLU A 466 12.27 12.76 17.16
C GLU A 466 13.04 13.38 15.97
N SER A 467 12.38 14.27 15.23
CA SER A 467 13.04 15.05 14.17
C SER A 467 12.39 16.43 13.97
N LYS A 468 13.25 17.42 13.65
CA LYS A 468 12.83 18.77 13.25
C LYS A 468 13.36 19.02 11.86
N GLY A 469 12.52 19.09 10.86
CA GLY A 469 12.90 19.37 9.47
C GLY A 469 11.86 20.21 8.74
N GLY A 470 12.15 21.50 8.53
CA GLY A 470 11.34 22.39 7.70
C GLY A 470 9.92 22.62 8.25
N ALA A 471 8.89 22.38 7.42
CA ALA A 471 7.50 22.63 7.74
C ALA A 471 6.81 21.54 8.58
N GLN A 472 7.50 20.46 8.95
CA GLN A 472 6.94 19.32 9.69
C GLN A 472 7.86 18.89 10.84
N CYS A 473 7.27 18.39 11.92
CA CYS A 473 7.96 17.76 13.05
C CYS A 473 7.36 16.38 13.31
N VAL A 474 8.20 15.43 13.73
CA VAL A 474 7.78 14.13 14.23
C VAL A 474 7.92 14.16 15.75
N LEU A 475 6.80 13.97 16.44
CA LEU A 475 6.75 13.93 17.90
C LEU A 475 6.61 12.49 18.36
N HIS A 476 7.37 12.13 19.39
CA HIS A 476 7.35 10.84 20.05
C HIS A 476 6.71 10.98 21.43
N PHE A 477 5.68 10.19 21.66
CA PHE A 477 4.93 10.11 22.91
C PHE A 477 5.22 8.79 23.59
N VAL A 478 5.44 8.82 24.89
CA VAL A 478 5.62 7.63 25.73
C VAL A 478 4.63 7.73 26.88
N ILE A 479 3.72 6.77 26.99
CA ILE A 479 2.84 6.62 28.13
C ILE A 479 3.35 5.41 28.92
N ALA A 480 3.83 5.66 30.13
CA ALA A 480 4.39 4.65 31.02
C ALA A 480 3.54 4.47 32.27
N ASP A 481 3.36 3.23 32.68
CA ASP A 481 2.69 2.84 33.92
C ASP A 481 3.54 1.85 34.72
N THR A 482 3.27 1.79 36.02
CA THR A 482 3.89 0.84 36.97
C THR A 482 2.97 -0.35 37.27
N GLY A 483 2.06 -0.67 36.36
CA GLY A 483 1.01 -1.67 36.53
C GLY A 483 1.48 -3.12 36.35
N ILE A 484 0.51 -3.99 36.07
CA ILE A 484 0.72 -5.45 35.98
C ILE A 484 1.62 -5.90 34.81
N GLY A 485 1.83 -5.05 33.80
CA GLY A 485 2.57 -5.40 32.61
C GLY A 485 1.80 -6.33 31.66
N ILE A 486 2.40 -6.60 30.48
CA ILE A 486 1.82 -7.41 29.39
C ILE A 486 2.81 -8.50 28.99
N SER A 487 2.35 -9.75 28.94
CA SER A 487 3.19 -10.88 28.52
C SER A 487 3.63 -10.76 27.05
N PRO A 488 4.82 -11.28 26.66
CA PRO A 488 5.33 -11.16 25.27
C PRO A 488 4.39 -11.74 24.21
N GLU A 489 3.63 -12.77 24.55
CA GLU A 489 2.65 -13.38 23.64
C GLU A 489 1.49 -12.43 23.36
N LYS A 490 0.99 -11.73 24.38
CA LYS A 490 -0.12 -10.78 24.28
C LYS A 490 0.30 -9.47 23.62
N GLN A 491 1.55 -9.01 23.77
CA GLN A 491 2.05 -7.80 23.12
C GLN A 491 1.93 -7.84 21.58
N LYS A 492 1.92 -9.04 20.99
CA LYS A 492 1.79 -9.22 19.53
C LYS A 492 0.37 -9.00 19.03
N ILE A 493 -0.64 -9.23 19.86
CA ILE A 493 -2.05 -9.28 19.45
C ILE A 493 -2.90 -8.18 20.07
N ILE A 494 -2.39 -7.36 21.00
CA ILE A 494 -3.17 -6.32 21.68
C ILE A 494 -3.69 -5.21 20.74
N PHE A 495 -3.14 -5.09 19.56
CA PHE A 495 -3.59 -4.15 18.54
C PHE A 495 -4.61 -4.76 17.56
N ASP A 496 -4.86 -6.07 17.63
CA ASP A 496 -5.85 -6.75 16.81
C ASP A 496 -7.28 -6.42 17.30
N PRO A 497 -8.25 -6.27 16.37
CA PRO A 497 -9.62 -5.93 16.75
C PRO A 497 -10.24 -6.95 17.67
N PHE A 498 -11.05 -6.48 18.65
CA PHE A 498 -11.79 -7.31 19.61
C PHE A 498 -10.92 -8.20 20.52
N THR A 499 -9.60 -7.99 20.53
CA THR A 499 -8.70 -8.77 21.37
C THR A 499 -8.71 -8.23 22.79
N GLN A 500 -8.92 -9.13 23.76
CA GLN A 500 -8.87 -8.85 25.20
C GLN A 500 -7.88 -9.78 25.85
N ALA A 501 -7.09 -9.24 26.79
CA ALA A 501 -5.95 -9.94 27.37
C ALA A 501 -6.33 -11.18 28.22
N ASP A 502 -7.55 -11.25 28.81
CA ASP A 502 -8.05 -12.42 29.58
C ASP A 502 -9.56 -12.41 29.71
N SER A 503 -10.20 -13.57 29.57
CA SER A 503 -11.64 -13.79 29.84
C SER A 503 -11.99 -13.75 31.36
N SER A 504 -10.99 -13.80 32.24
CA SER A 504 -11.19 -13.69 33.70
C SER A 504 -11.20 -12.24 34.20
N THR A 505 -10.52 -11.31 33.50
CA THR A 505 -10.48 -9.86 33.81
C THR A 505 -11.71 -9.10 33.30
N THR A 506 -12.57 -9.73 32.46
CA THR A 506 -13.83 -9.16 31.97
C THR A 506 -14.83 -8.85 33.07
N ARG A 507 -14.81 -9.58 34.19
CA ARG A 507 -15.69 -9.32 35.35
C ARG A 507 -15.28 -8.08 36.16
N THR A 508 -13.99 -7.71 36.11
CA THR A 508 -13.45 -6.62 36.94
C THR A 508 -13.13 -5.36 36.13
N PHE A 509 -12.77 -5.51 34.84
CA PHE A 509 -12.26 -4.40 34.02
C PHE A 509 -12.74 -4.47 32.55
N GLY A 510 -14.05 -4.44 32.29
CA GLY A 510 -14.64 -4.50 30.95
C GLY A 510 -14.11 -3.49 29.93
N GLY A 511 -14.19 -3.81 28.64
CA GLY A 511 -13.80 -2.92 27.52
C GLY A 511 -14.22 -3.51 26.18
N THR A 512 -14.25 -2.70 25.11
CA THR A 512 -14.67 -3.12 23.75
C THR A 512 -13.62 -3.97 23.02
N GLY A 513 -12.34 -3.89 23.42
CA GLY A 513 -11.20 -4.45 22.69
C GLY A 513 -10.89 -3.68 21.38
N LEU A 514 -11.52 -2.53 21.14
CA LEU A 514 -11.34 -1.71 19.94
C LEU A 514 -10.39 -0.53 20.16
N GLY A 515 -10.22 -0.07 21.39
CA GLY A 515 -9.48 1.16 21.68
C GLY A 515 -8.05 1.17 21.15
N LEU A 516 -7.27 0.11 21.39
CA LEU A 516 -5.87 0.03 20.90
C LEU A 516 -5.81 -0.08 19.37
N THR A 517 -6.72 -0.84 18.77
CA THR A 517 -6.84 -0.95 17.31
C THR A 517 -7.15 0.41 16.68
N ILE A 518 -8.12 1.15 17.25
CA ILE A 518 -8.46 2.51 16.79
C ILE A 518 -7.27 3.44 16.94
N SER A 519 -6.57 3.38 18.09
CA SER A 519 -5.37 4.20 18.33
C SER A 519 -4.27 3.91 17.30
N SER A 520 -4.01 2.64 17.00
CA SER A 520 -3.03 2.24 15.98
C SER A 520 -3.37 2.81 14.60
N ARG A 521 -4.61 2.67 14.19
CA ARG A 521 -5.06 3.19 12.89
C ARG A 521 -5.05 4.70 12.80
N LEU A 522 -5.42 5.40 13.87
CA LEU A 522 -5.35 6.86 13.93
C LEU A 522 -3.90 7.36 13.84
N VAL A 523 -2.99 6.71 14.57
CA VAL A 523 -1.55 7.02 14.52
C VAL A 523 -0.99 6.79 13.13
N GLU A 524 -1.33 5.68 12.46
CA GLU A 524 -0.95 5.40 11.06
C GLU A 524 -1.46 6.50 10.12
N LYS A 525 -2.72 6.92 10.26
CA LYS A 525 -3.30 8.02 9.46
C LYS A 525 -2.64 9.38 9.73
N MET A 526 -2.13 9.60 10.94
CA MET A 526 -1.32 10.79 11.29
C MET A 526 0.16 10.65 10.89
N GLY A 527 0.50 9.64 10.07
CA GLY A 527 1.85 9.43 9.52
C GLY A 527 2.89 8.92 10.53
N GLY A 528 2.44 8.29 11.62
CA GLY A 528 3.29 7.75 12.67
C GLY A 528 3.19 6.23 12.81
N ARG A 529 3.70 5.72 13.93
CA ARG A 529 3.65 4.31 14.34
C ARG A 529 3.38 4.21 15.84
N ILE A 530 2.81 3.08 16.29
CA ILE A 530 2.60 2.75 17.70
C ILE A 530 3.23 1.40 18.03
N TRP A 531 3.80 1.28 19.23
CA TRP A 531 4.37 0.01 19.73
C TRP A 531 4.33 -0.02 21.25
N VAL A 532 4.65 -1.17 21.82
CA VAL A 532 4.64 -1.40 23.27
C VAL A 532 5.94 -2.05 23.74
N GLU A 533 6.39 -1.65 24.92
CA GLU A 533 7.46 -2.28 25.70
C GLU A 533 6.90 -2.59 27.07
N SER A 534 6.90 -3.86 27.50
CA SER A 534 6.28 -4.24 28.76
C SER A 534 6.94 -5.49 29.34
N GLU A 535 7.03 -5.52 30.67
CA GLU A 535 7.49 -6.68 31.45
C GLU A 535 6.46 -6.96 32.56
N VAL A 536 6.02 -8.21 32.66
CA VAL A 536 5.03 -8.61 33.66
C VAL A 536 5.52 -8.29 35.09
N GLY A 537 4.71 -7.54 35.84
CA GLY A 537 5.03 -7.10 37.21
C GLY A 537 5.90 -5.84 37.29
N ARG A 538 6.31 -5.24 36.15
CA ARG A 538 7.12 -4.01 36.12
C ARG A 538 6.44 -2.83 35.41
N GLY A 539 5.27 -3.09 34.80
CA GLY A 539 4.48 -2.08 34.09
C GLY A 539 4.64 -2.11 32.59
N THR A 540 4.07 -1.11 31.93
CA THR A 540 4.00 -0.99 30.47
C THR A 540 4.43 0.38 30.01
N ARG A 541 5.06 0.44 28.84
CA ARG A 541 5.35 1.65 28.08
C ARG A 541 4.74 1.54 26.71
N PHE A 542 3.71 2.33 26.44
CA PHE A 542 3.18 2.53 25.10
C PHE A 542 3.88 3.70 24.43
N HIS A 543 4.41 3.45 23.26
CA HIS A 543 5.08 4.44 22.44
C HIS A 543 4.26 4.72 21.21
N PHE A 544 4.11 5.99 20.84
CA PHE A 544 3.61 6.31 19.50
C PHE A 544 4.27 7.58 18.96
N THR A 545 4.37 7.65 17.63
CA THR A 545 4.84 8.85 16.95
C THR A 545 3.71 9.46 16.13
N VAL A 546 3.75 10.75 15.91
CA VAL A 546 2.85 11.46 15.00
C VAL A 546 3.61 12.50 14.21
N ARG A 547 3.19 12.72 12.98
CA ARG A 547 3.72 13.78 12.11
C ARG A 547 2.78 14.97 12.13
N LEU A 548 3.28 16.12 12.58
CA LEU A 548 2.53 17.36 12.69
C LEU A 548 3.21 18.46 11.86
N GLY A 549 2.43 19.39 11.31
CA GLY A 549 2.94 20.60 10.71
C GLY A 549 3.38 21.60 11.80
N THR A 550 4.29 22.52 11.46
CA THR A 550 4.59 23.68 12.30
C THR A 550 3.58 24.77 12.04
N ALA A 551 3.01 25.37 13.10
CA ALA A 551 2.10 26.50 13.01
C ALA A 551 2.78 27.80 13.42
N ASP A 552 2.25 28.96 12.96
CA ASP A 552 2.75 30.26 13.39
C ASP A 552 2.31 30.51 14.82
N LYS A 553 3.26 30.89 15.70
CA LYS A 553 3.00 31.24 17.09
C LYS A 553 1.99 32.40 17.24
N ASN A 554 1.89 33.29 16.26
CA ASN A 554 0.98 34.41 16.25
C ASN A 554 -0.47 34.07 15.85
N ALA A 555 -0.68 32.91 15.17
CA ALA A 555 -2.00 32.47 14.74
C ALA A 555 -2.86 31.92 15.90
N ILE A 556 -2.21 31.46 16.97
CA ILE A 556 -2.89 30.97 18.16
C ILE A 556 -2.97 32.18 19.14
N LYS A 557 -4.19 32.71 19.37
CA LYS A 557 -4.42 33.67 20.44
C LYS A 557 -4.02 33.03 21.78
N LEU A 558 -2.74 33.17 22.15
CA LEU A 558 -2.33 32.99 23.52
C LEU A 558 -3.06 34.05 24.35
N GLY A 559 -3.88 33.59 25.29
CA GLY A 559 -4.59 34.50 26.21
C GLY A 559 -3.60 35.53 26.77
N ALA A 560 -4.03 36.79 26.96
CA ALA A 560 -3.22 37.95 27.31
C ALA A 560 -2.16 37.58 28.36
N LEU A 561 -0.92 37.49 27.94
CA LEU A 561 0.22 37.11 28.78
C LEU A 561 0.58 38.27 29.67
N VAL A 562 0.52 38.06 30.99
CA VAL A 562 1.19 38.96 31.95
C VAL A 562 2.66 39.09 31.51
N PRO A 563 3.21 40.33 31.46
CA PRO A 563 4.58 40.52 31.01
C PRO A 563 5.57 39.62 31.79
N ALA A 564 6.40 38.88 31.06
CA ALA A 564 7.36 37.92 31.63
C ALA A 564 8.43 38.56 32.54
N GLU A 565 8.48 39.87 32.59
CA GLU A 565 9.48 40.64 33.36
C GLU A 565 9.36 40.45 34.88
N PHE A 566 8.17 40.28 35.42
CA PHE A 566 7.94 40.08 36.88
C PHE A 566 8.38 38.68 37.39
N LEU A 567 8.57 37.70 36.54
CA LEU A 567 8.95 36.33 36.91
C LEU A 567 10.47 36.11 36.90
N ARG A 568 11.20 37.00 36.24
CA ARG A 568 12.67 36.82 36.07
C ARG A 568 13.40 36.95 37.41
N HIS A 569 14.29 35.98 37.63
CA HIS A 569 15.19 35.92 38.76
C HIS A 569 14.54 35.69 40.15
N VAL A 570 13.23 35.47 40.22
CA VAL A 570 12.58 35.09 41.47
C VAL A 570 13.11 33.76 41.95
N LYS A 571 13.56 33.70 43.23
CA LYS A 571 13.97 32.41 43.85
C LYS A 571 12.73 31.64 44.29
N VAL A 572 12.62 30.39 43.84
CA VAL A 572 11.47 29.52 44.13
C VAL A 572 11.95 28.28 44.84
N LEU A 573 11.36 27.94 45.97
CA LEU A 573 11.52 26.64 46.63
C LEU A 573 10.37 25.72 46.18
N VAL A 574 10.70 24.57 45.62
CA VAL A 574 9.75 23.52 45.27
C VAL A 574 9.86 22.43 46.30
N VAL A 575 8.75 22.06 46.94
CA VAL A 575 8.67 20.99 47.94
C VAL A 575 7.66 19.96 47.47
N ASP A 576 8.10 18.79 47.09
CA ASP A 576 7.23 17.72 46.56
C ASP A 576 7.97 16.40 46.80
N ASP A 577 7.31 15.36 47.30
CA ASP A 577 7.93 14.08 47.60
C ASP A 577 8.17 13.23 46.31
N ASN A 578 7.42 13.49 45.25
CA ASN A 578 7.58 12.84 43.97
C ASN A 578 8.73 13.41 43.14
N ARG A 579 9.73 12.60 42.82
CA ARG A 579 10.91 13.00 42.05
C ARG A 579 10.57 13.53 40.66
N THR A 580 9.56 12.95 40.00
CA THR A 580 9.10 13.36 38.66
C THR A 580 8.48 14.74 38.70
N ASN A 581 7.63 15.04 39.69
CA ASN A 581 7.02 16.34 39.87
C ASN A 581 8.08 17.42 40.15
N ARG A 582 9.03 17.17 41.07
CA ARG A 582 10.14 18.08 41.32
C ARG A 582 10.86 18.47 40.05
N ARG A 583 11.20 17.48 39.21
CA ARG A 583 11.92 17.71 37.94
C ARG A 583 11.09 18.52 36.95
N ILE A 584 9.80 18.26 36.81
CA ILE A 584 8.88 18.96 35.90
C ILE A 584 8.74 20.42 36.36
N LEU A 585 8.48 20.69 37.64
CA LEU A 585 8.32 22.04 38.18
C LEU A 585 9.63 22.83 38.04
N GLU A 586 10.77 22.24 38.38
CA GLU A 586 12.08 22.85 38.25
C GLU A 586 12.38 23.25 36.78
N ALA A 587 12.15 22.33 35.81
CA ALA A 587 12.33 22.61 34.39
C ALA A 587 11.40 23.72 33.89
N THR A 588 10.14 23.74 34.33
CA THR A 588 9.13 24.76 33.98
C THR A 588 9.52 26.14 34.51
N LEU A 589 9.91 26.23 35.77
CA LEU A 589 10.32 27.49 36.41
C LEU A 589 11.61 28.04 35.80
N LYS A 590 12.60 27.20 35.51
CA LYS A 590 13.84 27.55 34.77
C LYS A 590 13.52 28.09 33.36
N ARG A 591 12.52 27.55 32.67
CA ARG A 591 12.07 28.05 31.36
C ARG A 591 11.53 29.50 31.49
N TRP A 592 10.91 29.86 32.60
CA TRP A 592 10.45 31.23 32.90
C TRP A 592 11.53 32.13 33.49
N GLN A 593 12.79 31.68 33.47
CA GLN A 593 13.96 32.41 34.00
C GLN A 593 13.90 32.62 35.52
N MET A 594 13.19 31.80 36.25
CA MET A 594 13.17 31.76 37.72
C MET A 594 14.31 30.86 38.24
N LYS A 595 14.74 31.13 39.48
CA LYS A 595 15.79 30.33 40.18
C LYS A 595 15.10 29.30 41.08
N ALA A 596 14.86 28.09 40.58
CA ALA A 596 14.22 27.02 41.33
C ALA A 596 15.23 26.17 42.10
N VAL A 597 14.91 25.85 43.36
CA VAL A 597 15.55 24.85 44.23
C VAL A 597 14.47 23.86 44.63
N ALA A 598 14.72 22.56 44.43
CA ALA A 598 13.74 21.50 44.71
C ALA A 598 14.22 20.62 45.87
N VAL A 599 13.32 20.29 46.81
CA VAL A 599 13.57 19.45 47.99
C VAL A 599 12.47 18.40 48.15
N GLU A 600 12.76 17.29 48.83
CA GLU A 600 11.88 16.13 48.91
C GLU A 600 10.78 16.24 49.95
N GLY A 601 10.98 17.01 50.99
CA GLY A 601 9.99 17.11 52.06
C GLY A 601 10.12 18.32 52.95
N GLY A 602 9.21 18.45 53.93
CA GLY A 602 9.09 19.60 54.80
C GLY A 602 10.31 19.90 55.66
N ARG A 603 11.03 18.86 56.12
CA ARG A 603 12.25 19.00 56.96
C ARG A 603 13.40 19.64 56.15
N GLU A 604 13.60 19.22 54.94
CA GLU A 604 14.61 19.76 54.03
C GLU A 604 14.24 21.18 53.58
N ALA A 605 12.93 21.42 53.38
CA ALA A 605 12.43 22.76 53.06
C ALA A 605 12.76 23.76 54.16
N LEU A 606 12.52 23.41 55.44
CA LEU A 606 12.85 24.28 56.57
C LEU A 606 14.37 24.54 56.67
N ALA A 607 15.20 23.55 56.41
CA ALA A 607 16.67 23.68 56.40
C ALA A 607 17.11 24.67 55.29
N GLN A 608 16.57 24.52 54.08
CA GLN A 608 16.87 25.39 52.94
C GLN A 608 16.38 26.85 53.19
N LEU A 609 15.19 27.00 53.74
CA LEU A 609 14.66 28.32 54.08
C LEU A 609 15.56 29.06 55.10
N SER A 610 16.00 28.35 56.14
CA SER A 610 16.91 28.90 57.14
C SER A 610 18.28 29.28 56.57
N ALA A 611 18.88 28.37 55.78
CA ALA A 611 20.19 28.60 55.16
C ALA A 611 20.18 29.81 54.20
N GLN A 612 19.10 29.96 53.41
CA GLN A 612 19.00 31.08 52.44
C GLN A 612 18.66 32.42 53.16
N TRP A 613 17.97 32.37 54.28
CA TRP A 613 17.76 33.54 55.10
C TRP A 613 19.09 34.04 55.71
N GLU A 614 19.90 33.16 56.29
CA GLU A 614 21.23 33.45 56.80
C GLU A 614 22.16 34.01 55.70
N ALA A 615 22.04 33.50 54.49
CA ALA A 615 22.78 33.99 53.32
C ALA A 615 22.27 35.36 52.80
N LYS A 616 21.22 35.96 53.37
CA LYS A 616 20.53 37.17 52.89
C LYS A 616 19.98 37.07 51.48
N GLU A 617 19.62 35.90 51.06
CA GLU A 617 19.04 35.61 49.76
C GLU A 617 17.72 34.80 49.87
N PRO A 618 16.68 35.35 50.53
CA PRO A 618 15.45 34.61 50.85
C PRO A 618 14.73 34.15 49.56
N PHE A 619 13.92 33.11 49.67
CA PHE A 619 12.98 32.72 48.62
C PHE A 619 11.84 33.70 48.49
N GLY A 620 11.47 34.04 47.27
CA GLY A 620 10.29 34.90 46.99
C GLY A 620 8.99 34.12 46.86
N LEU A 621 9.11 32.81 46.51
CA LEU A 621 7.95 31.94 46.31
C LEU A 621 8.27 30.53 46.81
N ILE A 622 7.29 29.85 47.42
CA ILE A 622 7.32 28.45 47.80
C ILE A 622 6.16 27.74 47.10
N LEU A 623 6.47 26.76 46.29
CA LEU A 623 5.51 25.83 45.72
C LEU A 623 5.61 24.51 46.48
N MET A 624 4.54 24.13 47.17
CA MET A 624 4.60 22.90 47.99
C MET A 624 3.45 21.97 47.72
N ASP A 625 3.74 20.68 47.76
CA ASP A 625 2.73 19.62 47.76
C ASP A 625 1.98 19.64 49.12
N MET A 626 0.69 19.38 49.05
CA MET A 626 -0.12 19.25 50.26
C MET A 626 0.12 17.90 50.96
N GLN A 627 0.28 16.82 50.21
CA GLN A 627 0.42 15.44 50.70
C GLN A 627 1.88 14.99 50.58
N MET A 628 2.60 15.04 51.74
CA MET A 628 3.99 14.56 51.78
C MET A 628 4.18 13.67 53.01
N PRO A 629 5.09 12.68 52.96
CA PRO A 629 5.44 11.87 54.15
C PRO A 629 6.05 12.68 55.28
N GLU A 630 5.94 12.21 56.49
CA GLU A 630 6.46 12.81 57.75
C GLU A 630 5.88 14.18 58.10
N MET A 631 5.78 15.11 57.17
CA MET A 631 5.26 16.45 57.39
C MET A 631 4.48 16.90 56.13
N ASP A 632 3.16 17.02 56.25
CA ASP A 632 2.29 17.50 55.17
C ASP A 632 2.46 18.98 54.91
N GLY A 633 1.85 19.48 53.81
CA GLY A 633 1.95 20.88 53.42
C GLY A 633 1.39 21.82 54.48
N PHE A 634 0.32 21.47 55.19
CA PHE A 634 -0.24 22.29 56.25
C PHE A 634 0.70 22.40 57.44
N GLY A 635 1.26 21.29 57.91
CA GLY A 635 2.24 21.26 58.99
C GLY A 635 3.51 22.04 58.64
N LEU A 636 3.92 22.05 57.38
CA LEU A 636 5.04 22.87 56.94
C LEU A 636 4.71 24.37 56.97
N VAL A 637 3.52 24.76 56.50
CA VAL A 637 3.08 26.17 56.57
C VAL A 637 3.00 26.68 58.02
N GLU A 638 2.41 25.90 58.95
CA GLU A 638 2.34 26.22 60.37
C GLU A 638 3.73 26.48 60.94
N ARG A 639 4.72 25.60 60.70
CA ARG A 639 6.10 25.77 61.17
C ARG A 639 6.84 26.96 60.51
N ILE A 640 6.55 27.28 59.27
CA ILE A 640 7.08 28.48 58.62
C ILE A 640 6.49 29.74 59.31
N ARG A 641 5.21 29.72 59.63
CA ARG A 641 4.53 30.85 60.30
C ARG A 641 4.98 31.06 61.76
N GLU A 642 5.38 29.98 62.47
CA GLU A 642 5.97 30.08 63.81
C GLU A 642 7.32 30.82 63.83
N ARG A 643 7.96 31.01 62.64
CA ARG A 643 9.25 31.69 62.53
C ARG A 643 9.12 32.92 61.61
N PRO A 644 9.01 34.11 62.19
CA PRO A 644 8.82 35.35 61.45
C PRO A 644 9.85 35.62 60.36
N GLU A 645 11.09 35.19 60.59
CA GLU A 645 12.20 35.30 59.64
C GLU A 645 11.98 34.47 58.37
N LEU A 646 11.28 33.34 58.43
CA LEU A 646 11.00 32.47 57.28
C LEU A 646 9.67 32.84 56.58
N SER A 647 8.87 33.65 57.18
CA SER A 647 7.49 34.00 56.78
C SER A 647 7.40 35.00 55.62
N THR A 648 8.53 35.39 55.04
CA THR A 648 8.61 36.42 53.99
C THR A 648 8.25 35.90 52.59
N ALA A 649 8.35 34.62 52.37
CA ALA A 649 8.06 33.99 51.07
C ALA A 649 6.55 33.82 50.84
N THR A 650 6.10 34.04 49.63
CA THR A 650 4.73 33.72 49.20
C THR A 650 4.56 32.21 49.06
N ILE A 651 3.52 31.67 49.67
CA ILE A 651 3.26 30.21 49.68
C ILE A 651 2.12 29.88 48.74
N MET A 652 2.35 28.96 47.83
CA MET A 652 1.34 28.35 46.96
C MET A 652 1.30 26.83 47.21
N MET A 653 0.10 26.30 47.43
CA MET A 653 -0.13 24.88 47.73
C MET A 653 -0.67 24.17 46.47
N LEU A 654 -0.09 23.02 46.19
CA LEU A 654 -0.43 22.13 45.09
C LEU A 654 -1.01 20.84 45.68
N THR A 655 -2.12 20.33 45.15
CA THR A 655 -2.77 19.11 45.68
C THR A 655 -3.32 18.22 44.62
N SER A 656 -3.29 16.94 44.85
CA SER A 656 -3.92 15.94 43.98
C SER A 656 -5.43 15.81 44.26
N ALA A 657 -5.91 16.18 45.45
CA ALA A 657 -7.30 16.13 45.88
C ALA A 657 -7.78 17.51 46.41
N GLY A 658 -8.96 17.89 46.00
CA GLY A 658 -9.64 19.11 46.49
C GLY A 658 -10.74 18.73 47.47
N ASN A 659 -10.46 18.59 48.77
CA ASN A 659 -11.48 18.37 49.78
C ASN A 659 -12.24 19.64 50.09
N ARG A 660 -13.56 19.50 50.41
CA ARG A 660 -14.35 20.64 50.91
C ARG A 660 -13.76 21.05 52.27
N GLY A 661 -13.10 22.21 52.36
CA GLY A 661 -12.50 22.75 53.58
C GLY A 661 -11.01 23.06 53.42
N ASP A 662 -10.25 22.37 52.56
CA ASP A 662 -8.81 22.62 52.36
C ASP A 662 -8.53 24.06 51.89
N ALA A 663 -9.35 24.58 50.99
CA ALA A 663 -9.26 25.99 50.54
C ALA A 663 -9.54 26.99 51.63
N ALA A 664 -10.44 26.69 52.57
CA ALA A 664 -10.70 27.55 53.75
C ALA A 664 -9.49 27.53 54.68
N ARG A 665 -8.94 26.36 54.98
CA ARG A 665 -7.74 26.23 55.85
C ARG A 665 -6.51 26.89 55.23
N CYS A 666 -6.33 26.77 53.90
CA CYS A 666 -5.28 27.50 53.18
C CYS A 666 -5.41 29.02 53.34
N ARG A 667 -6.65 29.54 53.28
CA ARG A 667 -6.90 30.99 53.51
C ARG A 667 -6.60 31.42 54.95
N GLU A 668 -7.01 30.63 55.93
CA GLU A 668 -6.72 30.90 57.35
C GLU A 668 -5.21 30.90 57.64
N LEU A 669 -4.48 29.98 57.03
CA LEU A 669 -3.03 29.89 57.16
C LEU A 669 -2.27 30.90 56.26
N GLY A 670 -2.96 31.78 55.52
CA GLY A 670 -2.36 32.82 54.69
C GLY A 670 -1.59 32.25 53.49
N VAL A 671 -2.00 31.12 52.96
CA VAL A 671 -1.51 30.58 51.68
C VAL A 671 -2.05 31.46 50.55
N ALA A 672 -1.22 31.86 49.61
CA ALA A 672 -1.58 32.78 48.54
C ALA A 672 -2.33 32.12 47.37
N ALA A 673 -2.07 30.85 47.08
CA ALA A 673 -2.77 30.09 46.05
C ALA A 673 -2.93 28.63 46.40
N TYR A 674 -4.05 28.06 45.94
CA TYR A 674 -4.40 26.65 46.09
C TYR A 674 -4.81 26.10 44.73
N LEU A 675 -3.97 25.20 44.15
CA LEU A 675 -4.12 24.65 42.81
C LEU A 675 -4.19 23.13 42.84
N LEU A 676 -5.02 22.55 41.95
CA LEU A 676 -5.22 21.12 41.81
C LEU A 676 -4.27 20.55 40.77
N LYS A 677 -3.53 19.49 41.10
CA LYS A 677 -2.73 18.67 40.14
C LYS A 677 -3.67 17.81 39.26
N PRO A 678 -3.34 17.58 37.96
CA PRO A 678 -2.23 18.18 37.23
C PRO A 678 -2.48 19.65 36.90
N ILE A 679 -1.44 20.49 37.10
CA ILE A 679 -1.52 21.95 36.97
C ILE A 679 -1.09 22.33 35.56
N ARG A 680 -1.90 23.15 34.85
CA ARG A 680 -1.48 23.73 33.58
C ARG A 680 -0.32 24.68 33.74
N GLN A 681 0.65 24.63 32.85
CA GLN A 681 1.75 25.61 32.86
C GLN A 681 1.21 27.03 32.71
N SER A 682 0.17 27.26 31.89
CA SER A 682 -0.52 28.54 31.78
C SER A 682 -1.18 28.95 33.09
N GLU A 683 -1.86 28.04 33.78
CA GLU A 683 -2.57 28.24 35.05
C GLU A 683 -1.58 28.50 36.18
N LEU A 684 -0.50 27.77 36.28
CA LEU A 684 0.58 27.98 37.24
C LEU A 684 1.24 29.36 37.03
N ARG A 685 1.55 29.71 35.76
CA ARG A 685 2.17 30.98 35.41
C ARG A 685 1.23 32.15 35.73
N GLU A 686 -0.05 32.06 35.45
CA GLU A 686 -1.05 33.07 35.75
C GLU A 686 -1.22 33.22 37.25
N ALA A 687 -1.30 32.13 38.02
CA ALA A 687 -1.40 32.18 39.47
C ALA A 687 -0.16 32.83 40.11
N ILE A 688 1.05 32.45 39.70
CA ILE A 688 2.30 33.04 40.18
C ILE A 688 2.32 34.56 39.87
N ALA A 689 1.98 34.94 38.64
CA ALA A 689 1.98 36.32 38.20
C ALA A 689 0.96 37.18 38.95
N ARG A 690 -0.24 36.66 39.21
CA ARG A 690 -1.26 37.38 40.05
C ARG A 690 -0.81 37.55 41.48
N VAL A 691 -0.26 36.50 42.08
CA VAL A 691 0.15 36.51 43.50
C VAL A 691 1.33 37.48 43.71
N LEU A 692 2.40 37.36 42.87
CA LEU A 692 3.58 38.23 42.99
C LEU A 692 3.31 39.64 42.50
N GLY A 693 2.45 39.84 41.48
CA GLY A 693 2.09 41.17 40.97
C GLY A 693 1.21 41.98 41.94
N ALA A 694 0.24 41.35 42.60
CA ALA A 694 -0.57 41.99 43.61
C ALA A 694 0.23 42.34 44.85
N GLN A 695 1.14 41.51 45.31
CA GLN A 695 2.06 41.78 46.41
C GLN A 695 2.93 43.01 46.14
N ALA A 696 3.39 43.19 44.89
CA ALA A 696 4.20 44.32 44.47
C ALA A 696 3.41 45.65 44.40
N GLN A 697 2.10 45.60 44.11
CA GLN A 697 1.28 46.80 43.90
C GLN A 697 0.51 47.25 45.13
N THR A 698 -0.01 46.33 45.95
CA THR A 698 -0.94 46.64 47.04
C THR A 698 -0.44 46.22 48.41
N GLY A 699 0.67 45.48 48.48
CA GLY A 699 1.16 44.89 49.75
C GLY A 699 0.26 43.81 50.33
N ALA A 700 -0.87 43.46 49.67
CA ALA A 700 -1.79 42.41 50.09
C ALA A 700 -1.69 41.22 49.10
N THR A 701 -1.64 40.01 49.66
CA THR A 701 -1.59 38.77 48.87
C THR A 701 -3.01 38.27 48.58
N PRO A 702 -3.50 38.28 47.35
CA PRO A 702 -4.83 37.74 47.04
C PRO A 702 -4.82 36.23 47.20
N PHE A 703 -5.92 35.65 47.66
CA PHE A 703 -6.08 34.21 47.67
C PHE A 703 -6.55 33.72 46.30
N VAL A 704 -5.69 33.04 45.57
CA VAL A 704 -5.94 32.57 44.20
C VAL A 704 -6.32 31.10 44.24
N THR A 705 -7.52 30.80 43.72
CA THR A 705 -7.99 29.44 43.48
C THR A 705 -8.24 29.25 41.98
N ARG A 706 -8.36 28.02 41.57
CA ARG A 706 -8.77 27.68 40.19
C ARG A 706 -10.10 28.33 39.81
N GLN A 707 -11.03 28.47 40.76
CA GLN A 707 -12.31 29.08 40.55
C GLN A 707 -12.17 30.61 40.41
N SER A 708 -11.33 31.25 41.18
CA SER A 708 -11.04 32.68 41.06
C SER A 708 -10.25 33.06 39.79
N LEU A 709 -9.52 32.13 39.22
CA LEU A 709 -8.89 32.27 37.87
C LEU A 709 -9.97 32.22 36.76
N ALA A 710 -11.07 31.49 36.96
CA ALA A 710 -12.21 31.40 36.06
C ALA A 710 -13.20 32.56 36.24
N ASP A 711 -13.48 32.97 37.49
CA ASP A 711 -14.52 33.94 37.86
C ASP A 711 -14.22 35.39 37.44
N THR A 712 -12.99 35.75 37.09
CA THR A 712 -12.67 37.08 36.52
C THR A 712 -13.25 37.29 35.11
N ARG A 713 -13.95 36.31 34.56
CA ARG A 713 -14.71 36.39 33.30
C ARG A 713 -16.23 36.53 33.52
N GLU A 714 -16.72 36.44 34.74
CA GLU A 714 -18.15 36.51 35.10
C GLU A 714 -18.54 37.93 35.62
N GLY A 715 -18.37 38.92 34.75
CA GLY A 715 -19.20 40.10 34.80
C GLY A 715 -20.28 39.96 33.71
N ALA A 716 -21.18 38.98 33.86
CA ALA A 716 -22.07 38.57 32.80
C ALA A 716 -23.20 39.59 32.58
N GLU A 717 -23.10 40.39 31.51
CA GLU A 717 -24.26 41.00 30.89
C GLU A 717 -25.17 39.87 30.37
N SER A 718 -26.47 39.90 30.75
CA SER A 718 -27.49 38.96 30.22
C SER A 718 -27.63 39.14 28.70
N LEU A 719 -27.62 38.07 27.94
CA LEU A 719 -27.91 38.08 26.50
C LEU A 719 -29.35 37.65 26.25
N ASP A 720 -29.95 38.22 25.18
CA ASP A 720 -31.19 37.74 24.57
C ASP A 720 -30.89 36.75 23.47
N ILE A 721 -31.22 35.47 23.69
CA ILE A 721 -30.82 34.35 22.82
C ILE A 721 -32.03 33.66 22.21
N LEU A 722 -32.07 33.55 20.90
CA LEU A 722 -33.04 32.75 20.17
C LEU A 722 -32.49 31.35 19.88
N VAL A 723 -33.20 30.30 20.28
CA VAL A 723 -32.82 28.89 20.05
C VAL A 723 -33.80 28.24 19.10
N ALA A 724 -33.32 27.84 17.95
CA ALA A 724 -34.05 27.05 16.94
C ALA A 724 -33.62 25.58 17.00
N GLU A 725 -34.50 24.73 17.51
CA GLU A 725 -34.22 23.28 17.70
C GLU A 725 -35.58 22.54 17.66
N ASP A 726 -35.69 21.53 16.78
CA ASP A 726 -36.91 20.75 16.59
C ASP A 726 -37.14 19.72 17.69
N ASN A 727 -36.05 19.14 18.20
CA ASN A 727 -36.09 18.10 19.22
C ASN A 727 -36.42 18.69 20.59
N ALA A 728 -37.55 18.28 21.19
CA ALA A 728 -38.04 18.82 22.47
C ALA A 728 -37.05 18.63 23.64
N VAL A 729 -36.32 17.52 23.66
CA VAL A 729 -35.33 17.21 24.72
C VAL A 729 -34.11 18.13 24.60
N ASN A 730 -33.54 18.24 23.41
CA ASN A 730 -32.40 19.13 23.16
C ASN A 730 -32.77 20.59 23.43
N ARG A 731 -33.97 21.03 22.99
CA ARG A 731 -34.51 22.35 23.22
C ARG A 731 -34.60 22.69 24.72
N LEU A 732 -35.17 21.75 25.50
CA LEU A 732 -35.27 21.92 26.96
C LEU A 732 -33.89 22.03 27.60
N LEU A 733 -32.97 21.20 27.21
CA LEU A 733 -31.59 21.11 27.74
C LEU A 733 -30.83 22.42 27.49
N ILE A 734 -30.82 22.89 26.24
CA ILE A 734 -30.17 24.16 25.84
C ILE A 734 -30.79 25.32 26.59
N THR A 735 -32.12 25.39 26.65
CA THR A 735 -32.85 26.46 27.36
C THR A 735 -32.44 26.51 28.84
N ARG A 736 -32.44 25.38 29.54
CA ARG A 736 -32.04 25.30 30.95
C ARG A 736 -30.57 25.70 31.19
N MET A 737 -29.67 25.26 30.28
CA MET A 737 -28.26 25.68 30.38
C MET A 737 -28.06 27.18 30.26
N LEU A 738 -28.81 27.83 29.37
CA LEU A 738 -28.73 29.27 29.13
C LEU A 738 -29.41 30.08 30.27
N GLU A 739 -30.60 29.65 30.71
CA GLU A 739 -31.33 30.26 31.83
C GLU A 739 -30.51 30.19 33.14
N LYS A 740 -29.86 29.05 33.42
CA LYS A 740 -28.98 28.87 34.58
C LYS A 740 -27.82 29.87 34.59
N LYS A 741 -27.38 30.32 33.41
CA LYS A 741 -26.35 31.36 33.27
C LYS A 741 -26.90 32.80 33.26
N GLY A 742 -28.21 32.97 33.45
CA GLY A 742 -28.85 34.28 33.57
C GLY A 742 -29.19 34.93 32.23
N HIS A 743 -29.25 34.18 31.12
CA HIS A 743 -29.64 34.67 29.80
C HIS A 743 -31.16 34.54 29.58
N ARG A 744 -31.74 35.46 28.78
CA ARG A 744 -33.14 35.35 28.33
C ARG A 744 -33.18 34.47 27.08
N VAL A 745 -34.07 33.47 27.06
CA VAL A 745 -34.15 32.49 25.96
C VAL A 745 -35.54 32.51 25.36
N VAL A 746 -35.59 32.61 24.04
CA VAL A 746 -36.79 32.39 23.23
C VAL A 746 -36.54 31.15 22.35
N VAL A 747 -37.56 30.31 22.21
CA VAL A 747 -37.41 29.01 21.47
C VAL A 747 -38.32 28.96 20.27
N THR A 748 -37.83 28.34 19.18
CA THR A 748 -38.54 28.04 17.94
C THR A 748 -38.27 26.63 17.53
N THR A 749 -39.15 26.05 16.69
CA THR A 749 -39.08 24.63 16.29
C THR A 749 -38.64 24.40 14.83
N ASN A 750 -38.56 25.46 14.05
CA ASN A 750 -38.15 25.42 12.64
C ASN A 750 -37.61 26.78 12.16
N GLY A 751 -37.02 26.82 10.98
CA GLY A 751 -36.43 28.03 10.39
C GLY A 751 -37.48 29.12 10.11
N ARG A 752 -38.70 28.76 9.78
CA ARG A 752 -39.78 29.72 9.46
C ARG A 752 -40.24 30.48 10.74
N GLU A 753 -40.41 29.76 11.83
CA GLU A 753 -40.69 30.37 13.14
C GLU A 753 -39.56 31.28 13.60
N THR A 754 -38.30 30.88 13.31
CA THR A 754 -37.10 31.67 13.63
C THR A 754 -37.09 32.98 12.87
N LEU A 755 -37.38 33.00 11.60
CA LEU A 755 -37.51 34.23 10.79
C LEU A 755 -38.62 35.14 11.32
N ALA A 756 -39.77 34.56 11.62
CA ALA A 756 -40.89 35.33 12.21
C ALA A 756 -40.58 35.91 13.61
N ALA A 757 -39.75 35.26 14.42
CA ALA A 757 -39.26 35.76 15.68
C ALA A 757 -38.29 36.95 15.50
N LEU A 758 -37.38 36.85 14.54
CA LEU A 758 -36.41 37.88 14.19
C LEU A 758 -37.05 39.14 13.57
N GLU A 759 -38.22 39.01 12.97
CA GLU A 759 -39.01 40.17 12.51
C GLU A 759 -39.66 40.95 13.65
N LYS A 760 -39.93 40.29 14.78
CA LYS A 760 -40.62 40.89 15.94
C LYS A 760 -39.68 41.51 16.95
N GLU A 761 -38.54 40.82 17.22
CA GLU A 761 -37.61 41.26 18.27
C GLU A 761 -36.16 41.05 17.78
N ASN A 762 -35.22 41.82 18.33
CA ASN A 762 -33.80 41.67 18.10
C ASN A 762 -33.19 40.75 19.17
N TYR A 763 -32.31 39.85 18.73
CA TYR A 763 -31.59 38.94 19.61
C TYR A 763 -30.08 39.18 19.51
N ASP A 764 -29.39 38.99 20.62
CA ASP A 764 -27.92 39.12 20.68
C ASP A 764 -27.22 37.94 19.98
N LEU A 765 -27.87 36.75 19.98
CA LEU A 765 -27.35 35.53 19.43
C LEU A 765 -28.49 34.60 18.99
N VAL A 766 -28.34 33.93 17.85
CA VAL A 766 -29.20 32.84 17.40
C VAL A 766 -28.41 31.53 17.45
N LEU A 767 -28.91 30.53 18.17
CA LEU A 767 -28.44 29.15 18.12
C LEU A 767 -29.35 28.38 17.20
N MET A 768 -28.85 27.95 16.03
CA MET A 768 -29.66 27.41 14.94
C MET A 768 -29.29 25.96 14.66
N ASP A 769 -30.21 25.03 14.85
CA ASP A 769 -30.05 23.68 14.32
C ASP A 769 -29.95 23.69 12.81
N VAL A 770 -29.02 22.90 12.27
CA VAL A 770 -28.82 22.76 10.82
C VAL A 770 -29.98 21.98 10.19
N GLN A 771 -30.48 20.96 10.88
CA GLN A 771 -31.54 20.06 10.35
C GLN A 771 -32.84 20.27 11.13
N MET A 772 -33.81 20.90 10.50
CA MET A 772 -35.14 21.12 11.06
C MET A 772 -36.21 20.87 9.98
N PRO A 773 -37.41 20.52 10.39
CA PRO A 773 -38.53 20.34 9.45
C PRO A 773 -38.99 21.69 8.85
N GLU A 774 -39.72 21.65 7.74
CA GLU A 774 -40.32 22.78 6.98
C GLU A 774 -39.30 23.74 6.34
N MET A 775 -38.33 24.26 7.11
CA MET A 775 -37.23 25.11 6.66
C MET A 775 -36.00 24.74 7.48
N ASP A 776 -34.96 24.28 6.85
CA ASP A 776 -33.71 23.94 7.51
C ASP A 776 -32.93 25.17 7.98
N GLY A 777 -31.92 24.94 8.84
CA GLY A 777 -31.12 26.05 9.39
C GLY A 777 -30.28 26.76 8.34
N ILE A 778 -29.86 26.07 7.27
CA ILE A 778 -29.08 26.67 6.17
C ILE A 778 -29.97 27.60 5.36
N GLU A 779 -31.18 27.15 5.00
CA GLU A 779 -32.17 27.95 4.28
C GLU A 779 -32.56 29.20 5.10
N ALA A 780 -32.76 29.03 6.43
CA ALA A 780 -33.11 30.14 7.32
C ALA A 780 -31.98 31.18 7.39
N VAL A 781 -30.71 30.78 7.50
CA VAL A 781 -29.57 31.71 7.53
C VAL A 781 -29.40 32.43 6.18
N VAL A 782 -29.56 31.77 5.07
CA VAL A 782 -29.54 32.43 3.75
C VAL A 782 -30.60 33.49 3.66
N ALA A 783 -31.82 33.22 4.15
CA ALA A 783 -32.89 34.21 4.20
C ALA A 783 -32.55 35.41 5.13
N ILE A 784 -31.97 35.17 6.32
CA ILE A 784 -31.49 36.22 7.23
C ILE A 784 -30.45 37.09 6.50
N ARG A 785 -29.45 36.54 5.86
CA ARG A 785 -28.39 37.28 5.14
C ARG A 785 -28.94 38.08 3.95
N GLN A 786 -29.96 37.56 3.27
CA GLN A 786 -30.66 38.31 2.19
C GLN A 786 -31.44 39.50 2.78
N GLY A 787 -32.14 39.32 3.91
CA GLY A 787 -32.84 40.40 4.62
C GLY A 787 -31.92 41.51 5.12
N GLU A 788 -30.75 41.17 5.67
CA GLU A 788 -29.71 42.10 6.07
C GLU A 788 -29.19 42.94 4.90
N LYS A 789 -28.91 42.30 3.77
CA LYS A 789 -28.50 43.00 2.54
C LYS A 789 -29.57 43.93 2.00
N ALA A 790 -30.85 43.55 2.11
CA ALA A 790 -31.97 44.37 1.64
C ALA A 790 -32.19 45.60 2.54
N LYS A 791 -31.92 45.49 3.85
CA LYS A 791 -32.03 46.64 4.79
C LYS A 791 -30.91 47.67 4.60
N GLY A 792 -29.73 47.28 4.18
CA GLY A 792 -28.60 48.15 3.83
C GLY A 792 -28.03 49.00 4.96
N ASP A 793 -28.44 48.77 6.24
CA ASP A 793 -28.07 49.51 7.42
C ASP A 793 -26.79 49.00 8.12
N GLY A 794 -26.15 47.95 7.55
CA GLY A 794 -24.98 47.31 8.13
C GLY A 794 -25.29 46.42 9.36
N SER A 795 -26.58 46.15 9.64
CA SER A 795 -26.96 45.23 10.72
C SER A 795 -26.52 43.78 10.39
N HIS A 796 -26.01 43.08 11.40
CA HIS A 796 -25.61 41.70 11.29
C HIS A 796 -26.10 40.91 12.50
N GLN A 797 -26.97 39.93 12.29
CA GLN A 797 -27.48 39.01 13.30
C GLN A 797 -26.50 37.87 13.50
N PRO A 798 -25.87 37.70 14.66
CA PRO A 798 -24.99 36.56 14.92
C PRO A 798 -25.78 35.25 14.92
N VAL A 799 -25.34 34.28 14.14
CA VAL A 799 -25.94 32.93 14.04
C VAL A 799 -24.86 31.88 14.23
N VAL A 800 -25.07 31.02 15.23
CA VAL A 800 -24.19 29.86 15.51
C VAL A 800 -24.93 28.55 15.22
N ALA A 801 -24.34 27.72 14.37
CA ALA A 801 -24.90 26.41 14.00
C ALA A 801 -24.88 25.44 15.17
N LEU A 802 -25.94 24.65 15.34
CA LEU A 802 -25.96 23.43 16.14
C LEU A 802 -25.88 22.24 15.19
N THR A 803 -24.76 21.50 15.17
CA THR A 803 -24.53 20.43 14.17
C THR A 803 -24.26 19.08 14.83
N ALA A 804 -24.76 18.02 14.23
CA ALA A 804 -24.51 16.64 14.68
C ALA A 804 -23.08 16.16 14.40
N HIS A 805 -22.36 16.80 13.45
CA HIS A 805 -21.03 16.38 13.03
C HIS A 805 -20.02 17.55 13.06
N ALA A 806 -18.83 17.27 13.61
CA ALA A 806 -17.71 18.21 13.60
C ALA A 806 -16.90 18.19 12.28
N MET A 807 -17.41 17.54 11.22
CA MET A 807 -16.63 17.32 9.98
C MET A 807 -16.48 18.61 9.17
N SER A 808 -15.33 18.75 8.52
CA SER A 808 -14.94 19.90 7.69
C SER A 808 -15.98 20.24 6.61
N ARG A 809 -16.71 19.26 6.10
CA ARG A 809 -17.74 19.42 5.07
C ARG A 809 -18.99 20.17 5.56
N ASP A 810 -19.48 19.84 6.75
CA ASP A 810 -20.64 20.50 7.34
C ASP A 810 -20.28 21.90 7.83
N ARG A 811 -19.10 22.07 8.38
CA ARG A 811 -18.52 23.37 8.75
C ARG A 811 -18.42 24.31 7.54
N ASN A 812 -17.91 23.80 6.40
CA ASN A 812 -17.80 24.60 5.17
C ASN A 812 -19.18 25.01 4.64
N ARG A 813 -20.19 24.12 4.69
CA ARG A 813 -21.57 24.46 4.30
C ARG A 813 -22.17 25.56 5.18
N CYS A 814 -22.01 25.45 6.51
CA CYS A 814 -22.47 26.47 7.46
C CYS A 814 -21.78 27.83 7.21
N THR A 815 -20.47 27.83 7.03
CA THR A 815 -19.68 29.04 6.77
C THR A 815 -20.07 29.69 5.42
N GLN A 816 -20.26 28.88 4.37
CA GLN A 816 -20.70 29.38 3.04
C GLN A 816 -22.13 29.94 3.09
N ALA A 817 -22.99 29.39 3.92
CA ALA A 817 -24.34 29.95 4.15
C ALA A 817 -24.32 31.27 4.93
N GLY A 818 -23.20 31.63 5.60
CA GLY A 818 -23.04 32.85 6.34
C GLY A 818 -23.25 32.72 7.87
N MET A 819 -23.09 31.52 8.45
CA MET A 819 -23.09 31.30 9.89
C MET A 819 -21.77 31.78 10.53
N ASP A 820 -21.83 32.38 11.73
CA ASP A 820 -20.70 33.01 12.43
C ASP A 820 -19.88 32.04 13.30
N GLY A 821 -20.43 30.87 13.57
CA GLY A 821 -19.80 29.83 14.38
C GLY A 821 -20.57 28.51 14.34
N TYR A 822 -20.08 27.52 15.09
CA TYR A 822 -20.79 26.26 15.25
C TYR A 822 -20.55 25.65 16.64
N LEU A 823 -21.51 24.84 17.09
CA LEU A 823 -21.47 23.98 18.27
C LEU A 823 -21.85 22.57 17.87
N THR A 824 -21.13 21.59 18.39
CA THR A 824 -21.44 20.19 18.11
C THR A 824 -22.45 19.61 19.10
N LYS A 825 -23.42 18.85 18.57
CA LYS A 825 -24.33 18.09 19.42
C LYS A 825 -23.68 16.72 19.82
N PRO A 826 -23.74 16.33 21.11
CA PRO A 826 -24.43 16.96 22.23
C PRO A 826 -23.69 18.22 22.72
N ILE A 827 -24.45 19.27 22.99
CA ILE A 827 -23.89 20.54 23.42
C ILE A 827 -23.30 20.41 24.83
N ARG A 828 -22.00 20.67 24.92
CA ARG A 828 -21.28 20.63 26.19
C ARG A 828 -21.34 22.00 26.89
N PRO A 829 -21.61 22.06 28.23
CA PRO A 829 -21.69 23.31 28.94
C PRO A 829 -20.46 24.22 28.77
N GLN A 830 -19.27 23.62 28.65
CA GLN A 830 -18.01 24.36 28.47
C GLN A 830 -17.84 24.96 27.06
N GLU A 831 -18.34 24.28 26.01
CA GLU A 831 -18.30 24.78 24.64
C GLU A 831 -19.31 25.90 24.45
N LEU A 832 -20.52 25.72 24.99
CA LEU A 832 -21.54 26.78 25.02
C LEU A 832 -21.04 28.03 25.74
N ALA A 833 -20.39 27.87 26.91
CA ALA A 833 -19.82 28.99 27.65
C ALA A 833 -18.80 29.78 26.82
N LYS A 834 -17.88 29.14 26.10
CA LYS A 834 -16.90 29.82 25.24
C LYS A 834 -17.54 30.62 24.11
N VAL A 835 -18.61 30.10 23.52
CA VAL A 835 -19.37 30.83 22.50
C VAL A 835 -20.02 32.08 23.11
N LEU A 836 -20.71 31.93 24.25
CA LEU A 836 -21.37 33.03 24.95
C LEU A 836 -20.36 34.12 25.34
N ASP A 837 -19.21 33.79 25.94
CA ASP A 837 -18.14 34.72 26.31
C ASP A 837 -17.67 35.57 25.10
N THR A 838 -17.61 34.96 23.91
CA THR A 838 -17.22 35.67 22.70
C THR A 838 -18.21 36.76 22.30
N TYR A 839 -19.51 36.49 22.46
CA TYR A 839 -20.57 37.45 22.10
C TYR A 839 -20.83 38.50 23.21
N ILE A 840 -20.66 38.16 24.48
CA ILE A 840 -20.65 39.09 25.60
C ILE A 840 -19.54 40.15 25.43
N ALA A 841 -18.31 39.67 25.08
CA ALA A 841 -17.18 40.58 24.84
C ALA A 841 -17.44 41.54 23.65
N LYS A 842 -18.05 41.02 22.56
CA LYS A 842 -18.42 41.86 21.39
C LYS A 842 -19.48 42.90 21.73
N ARG A 843 -20.51 42.58 22.56
CA ARG A 843 -21.54 43.51 23.02
C ARG A 843 -20.95 44.63 23.89
N GLY A 844 -20.07 44.26 24.83
CA GLY A 844 -19.40 45.23 25.70
C GLY A 844 -18.51 46.22 24.93
N GLN A 845 -17.91 45.81 23.78
CA GLN A 845 -17.19 46.73 22.88
C GLN A 845 -18.14 47.67 22.14
N LYS A 846 -19.29 47.18 21.67
CA LYS A 846 -20.28 47.98 20.94
C LYS A 846 -20.90 49.04 21.85
N ASN A 847 -21.19 48.69 23.11
CA ASN A 847 -21.74 49.65 24.11
C ASN A 847 -20.70 50.68 24.58
N ARG A 848 -19.41 50.48 24.42
CA ARG A 848 -18.35 51.46 24.72
C ARG A 848 -18.07 52.43 23.56
N LEU A 849 -18.48 52.08 22.34
CA LEU A 849 -18.30 52.87 21.12
C LEU A 849 -19.56 53.67 20.73
N ALA A 850 -20.75 53.33 21.27
CA ALA A 850 -21.99 54.07 21.21
C ALA A 850 -22.09 55.04 22.40
#